data_e99a2d907b41e93b8fbd8688738f76b6
#
_entry.id   e99a2d907b41e93b8fbd8688738f76b6
#
_cell.length_a   1.000
_cell.length_b   1.000
_cell.length_c   1.000
_cell.angle_alpha   90.00
_cell.angle_beta   90.00
_cell.angle_gamma   90.00
#
_symmetry.space_group_name_H-M   'P 1'
#
loop_
_entity.id
_entity.type
_entity.pdbx_description
1 polymer ?
#
loop_
_entity_poly.entity_id
_entity_poly.type
_entity_poly.pdbx_seq_one_letter_code
_entity_poly.pdbx_strand_id
1 'polypeptide(L)'
;MPLPPFGRTTRALASAAVALSVVYAQGAAAIEPTASVIEYYNASLNLFLATAYPDEAAKLDQGFGGKGWTRTGVTWNAWANPGDSSTAVPVCRFSGAPGTVPYSHFYTADANECAVVKQDPAWTFDAIAFYIDVPQNGTCKAGSTPVYRSFYPGAGESLSHQRFLPDLTMFERVAGSSIFDGLVMCSPLSSAQVQADAIRLLEQSTFGPNDTLLAHVQSIGTQAFLNEQFAAPPSQYPAFKYVPAGQQAMFCATDPDPQCARDYYSLFLLQNGFFQNALSANDQLRQRVAFALSQILVTSGTDINLAYGMAKYQQIFLDNAFGNYEDILTKVTLSSVMGDYLNMVNNDKPANGVSPNENYAREIMQLFSIGVSELNQDGTLIFDAGGTPIPTYDQGDAIEGFAHVFTGWTYPVLPGVPARKHNPKNFLGDMVPVDSNHDKGAKTLLNGVTLPAGQSIQSDLTNAIHNIFMHPNVGPFIGKQLIQKLVTGDPTPHYVSRVAAVFNNNGQGVRGDVKAVINAILTDPEARGAIKLDPGYGKLREPVLFMAAAARALNTASDGVYFQQQSTQLGQRLFYPASVFNYYPPTYVLPGTVALAPEFAIQNSSTAINRYNFTNTLSFGTIAPLATLPGAIGTKPDWTALAALARNPNALLDKLNVLLLHGTMPAAMRASIVPAINAIAATDPLTRAKTAFYLVVTSPQYQVER
;
A
#
# COMPACT_ATOMS: atom_id res chain seq x y z
N MET A 1 39.69 16.58 -75.45
CA MET A 1 39.24 17.69 -74.61
C MET A 1 39.05 17.17 -73.23
N PRO A 2 39.83 17.51 -72.23
CA PRO A 2 39.72 16.96 -70.88
C PRO A 2 38.81 17.86 -70.01
N LEU A 3 38.05 17.21 -69.13
CA LEU A 3 37.25 17.82 -68.07
C LEU A 3 38.15 18.23 -66.86
N PRO A 4 37.87 19.33 -66.16
CA PRO A 4 38.63 19.76 -64.99
C PRO A 4 38.21 19.07 -63.70
N PRO A 5 39.08 19.11 -62.66
CA PRO A 5 38.90 18.31 -61.45
C PRO A 5 37.96 18.94 -60.39
N PHE A 6 37.23 18.10 -59.68
CA PHE A 6 36.38 18.49 -58.55
C PHE A 6 37.20 18.89 -57.31
N GLY A 7 37.01 20.12 -56.86
CA GLY A 7 37.52 20.60 -55.59
C GLY A 7 36.73 20.09 -54.40
N ARG A 8 37.43 19.51 -53.40
CA ARG A 8 36.87 19.15 -52.12
C ARG A 8 36.72 20.40 -51.26
N THR A 9 35.47 20.79 -50.97
CA THR A 9 35.16 21.76 -49.93
C THR A 9 34.80 21.01 -48.63
N THR A 10 35.70 21.07 -47.66
CA THR A 10 35.46 20.66 -46.27
C THR A 10 34.48 21.65 -45.65
N ARG A 11 33.25 21.18 -45.36
CA ARG A 11 32.32 21.91 -44.51
C ARG A 11 32.63 21.53 -43.06
N ALA A 12 33.09 22.50 -42.29
CA ALA A 12 33.16 22.46 -40.86
C ALA A 12 31.71 22.50 -40.29
N LEU A 13 31.27 21.43 -39.63
CA LEU A 13 30.06 21.41 -38.84
C LEU A 13 30.37 22.13 -37.51
N ALA A 14 29.89 23.35 -37.38
CA ALA A 14 29.82 24.03 -36.09
C ALA A 14 28.69 23.42 -35.28
N SER A 15 29.04 22.64 -34.26
CA SER A 15 28.09 22.15 -33.25
C SER A 15 27.64 23.31 -32.36
N ALA A 16 26.49 23.88 -32.64
CA ALA A 16 25.83 24.80 -31.72
C ALA A 16 25.24 23.97 -30.56
N ALA A 17 25.92 23.95 -29.42
CA ALA A 17 25.38 23.50 -28.17
C ALA A 17 24.29 24.49 -27.72
N VAL A 18 23.02 24.14 -27.95
CA VAL A 18 21.91 24.84 -27.32
C VAL A 18 21.90 24.40 -25.86
N ALA A 19 22.43 25.25 -24.99
CA ALA A 19 22.20 25.12 -23.55
C ALA A 19 20.72 25.40 -23.27
N LEU A 20 19.92 24.35 -23.12
CA LEU A 20 18.61 24.46 -22.48
C LEU A 20 18.87 24.81 -21.02
N SER A 21 18.79 26.08 -20.66
CA SER A 21 18.61 26.51 -19.29
C SER A 21 17.22 26.10 -18.86
N VAL A 22 17.12 24.93 -18.20
CA VAL A 22 15.92 24.56 -17.43
C VAL A 22 15.84 25.55 -16.28
N VAL A 23 15.01 26.56 -16.42
CA VAL A 23 14.59 27.41 -15.32
C VAL A 23 13.77 26.51 -14.42
N TYR A 24 14.41 25.97 -13.37
CA TYR A 24 13.68 25.40 -12.25
C TYR A 24 12.81 26.53 -11.69
N ALA A 25 11.52 26.43 -11.88
CA ALA A 25 10.58 27.18 -11.07
C ALA A 25 10.92 26.77 -9.61
N GLN A 26 11.57 27.66 -8.87
CA GLN A 26 11.71 27.52 -7.42
C GLN A 26 10.28 27.45 -6.90
N GLY A 27 9.82 26.26 -6.50
CA GLY A 27 8.61 26.12 -5.75
C GLY A 27 8.71 27.11 -4.59
N ALA A 28 7.70 27.95 -4.41
CA ALA A 28 7.65 28.89 -3.30
C ALA A 28 8.00 28.11 -2.04
N ALA A 29 9.04 28.55 -1.31
CA ALA A 29 9.44 27.92 -0.06
C ALA A 29 8.19 27.82 0.81
N ALA A 30 7.88 26.61 1.29
CA ALA A 30 6.73 26.41 2.17
C ALA A 30 6.90 27.36 3.36
N ILE A 31 5.91 28.22 3.58
CA ILE A 31 5.92 29.13 4.73
C ILE A 31 5.77 28.25 5.97
N GLU A 32 6.76 28.28 6.86
CA GLU A 32 6.72 27.46 8.10
C GLU A 32 5.58 27.95 9.01
N PRO A 33 4.79 27.03 9.62
CA PRO A 33 3.78 27.38 10.60
C PRO A 33 4.39 28.13 11.78
N THR A 34 3.71 29.16 12.24
CA THR A 34 4.20 30.06 13.32
C THR A 34 3.61 29.72 14.68
N ALA A 35 2.61 28.84 14.73
CA ALA A 35 1.96 28.39 15.97
C ALA A 35 1.78 26.86 15.96
N SER A 36 1.78 26.27 17.16
CA SER A 36 1.37 24.88 17.39
C SER A 36 0.19 24.87 18.36
N VAL A 37 -0.92 24.32 17.94
CA VAL A 37 -2.11 24.11 18.78
C VAL A 37 -1.93 22.81 19.55
N ILE A 38 -2.11 22.87 20.88
CA ILE A 38 -1.92 21.75 21.80
C ILE A 38 -3.26 21.39 22.41
N GLU A 39 -3.65 20.10 22.33
CA GLU A 39 -4.86 19.61 22.98
C GLU A 39 -4.58 19.18 24.41
N TYR A 40 -5.44 19.59 25.33
CA TYR A 40 -5.50 19.18 26.73
C TYR A 40 -6.82 18.47 27.02
N TYR A 41 -6.78 17.52 27.93
CA TYR A 41 -7.95 16.81 28.45
C TYR A 41 -8.03 16.93 29.97
N ASN A 42 -9.22 17.16 30.49
CA ASN A 42 -9.50 17.14 31.93
C ASN A 42 -10.42 15.96 32.23
N ALA A 43 -9.88 14.94 32.88
CA ALA A 43 -10.61 13.70 33.17
C ALA A 43 -11.75 13.90 34.18
N SER A 44 -11.64 14.86 35.11
CA SER A 44 -12.68 15.11 36.11
C SER A 44 -13.90 15.87 35.55
N LEU A 45 -13.69 16.62 34.47
CA LEU A 45 -14.74 17.38 33.78
C LEU A 45 -15.19 16.69 32.50
N ASN A 46 -14.43 15.71 32.01
CA ASN A 46 -14.58 15.08 30.70
C ASN A 46 -14.61 16.11 29.56
N LEU A 47 -13.67 17.07 29.57
CA LEU A 47 -13.63 18.18 28.63
C LEU A 47 -12.27 18.26 27.92
N PHE A 48 -12.29 18.77 26.68
CA PHE A 48 -11.11 19.08 25.91
C PHE A 48 -10.93 20.60 25.77
N LEU A 49 -9.67 21.03 25.73
CA LEU A 49 -9.26 22.43 25.47
C LEU A 49 -8.10 22.40 24.47
N ALA A 50 -8.14 23.27 23.48
CA ALA A 50 -7.06 23.47 22.51
C ALA A 50 -6.49 24.86 22.61
N THR A 51 -5.16 25.02 22.72
CA THR A 51 -4.52 26.34 22.80
C THR A 51 -3.30 26.43 21.91
N ALA A 52 -3.15 27.57 21.24
CA ALA A 52 -1.93 27.98 20.55
C ALA A 52 -1.09 28.98 21.34
N TYR A 53 -1.56 29.40 22.53
CA TYR A 53 -0.86 30.34 23.38
C TYR A 53 0.17 29.65 24.28
N PRO A 54 1.50 29.89 24.10
CA PRO A 54 2.53 29.24 24.89
C PRO A 54 2.40 29.46 26.39
N ASP A 55 2.00 30.70 26.79
CA ASP A 55 1.82 31.05 28.20
C ASP A 55 0.61 30.34 28.84
N GLU A 56 -0.46 30.10 28.08
CA GLU A 56 -1.62 29.33 28.54
C GLU A 56 -1.23 27.83 28.66
N ALA A 57 -0.55 27.32 27.67
CA ALA A 57 -0.01 25.92 27.72
C ALA A 57 0.91 25.70 28.94
N ALA A 58 1.84 26.62 29.18
CA ALA A 58 2.71 26.55 30.34
C ALA A 58 1.97 26.61 31.69
N LYS A 59 0.88 27.38 31.78
CA LYS A 59 0.02 27.45 32.97
C LYS A 59 -0.77 26.16 33.17
N LEU A 60 -1.32 25.58 32.08
CA LEU A 60 -2.05 24.31 32.12
C LEU A 60 -1.11 23.14 32.53
N ASP A 61 0.12 23.11 32.03
CA ASP A 61 1.15 22.14 32.42
C ASP A 61 1.51 22.24 33.92
N GLN A 62 1.41 23.40 34.53
CA GLN A 62 1.61 23.64 35.95
C GLN A 62 0.35 23.44 36.82
N GLY A 63 -0.74 22.96 36.23
CA GLY A 63 -1.99 22.72 36.93
C GLY A 63 -2.83 23.95 37.19
N PHE A 64 -2.59 25.10 36.54
CA PHE A 64 -3.39 26.31 36.61
C PHE A 64 -4.73 26.11 35.90
N GLY A 65 -5.78 26.82 36.35
CA GLY A 65 -7.12 26.73 35.71
C GLY A 65 -8.00 25.63 36.24
N GLY A 66 -7.69 25.07 37.39
CA GLY A 66 -8.61 24.20 38.11
C GLY A 66 -8.33 22.73 38.09
N LYS A 67 -7.10 22.33 37.94
CA LYS A 67 -6.72 20.98 38.36
C LYS A 67 -7.08 19.84 37.39
N GLY A 68 -6.10 19.14 36.94
CA GLY A 68 -6.27 17.89 36.20
C GLY A 68 -6.28 18.03 34.67
N TRP A 69 -5.88 19.16 34.11
CA TRP A 69 -5.57 19.26 32.69
C TRP A 69 -4.26 18.54 32.38
N THR A 70 -4.30 17.64 31.39
CA THR A 70 -3.13 16.89 30.91
C THR A 70 -3.07 16.97 29.40
N ARG A 71 -1.86 17.07 28.85
CA ARG A 71 -1.69 17.00 27.39
C ARG A 71 -2.15 15.64 26.87
N THR A 72 -2.93 15.62 25.81
CA THR A 72 -3.36 14.36 25.16
C THR A 72 -2.28 13.77 24.24
N GLY A 73 -1.29 14.57 23.86
CA GLY A 73 -0.33 14.26 22.81
C GLY A 73 -0.78 14.73 21.42
N VAL A 74 -2.05 15.12 21.26
CA VAL A 74 -2.56 15.67 20.00
C VAL A 74 -2.10 17.11 19.82
N THR A 75 -1.49 17.39 18.67
CA THR A 75 -1.06 18.71 18.27
C THR A 75 -1.29 18.91 16.77
N TRP A 76 -1.52 20.16 16.35
CA TRP A 76 -1.51 20.52 14.94
C TRP A 76 -0.94 21.93 14.75
N ASN A 77 -0.51 22.23 13.53
CA ASN A 77 0.06 23.53 13.23
C ASN A 77 -1.02 24.55 12.85
N ALA A 78 -0.72 25.82 13.13
CA ALA A 78 -1.53 26.97 12.78
C ALA A 78 -0.64 28.20 12.54
N TRP A 79 -1.26 29.36 12.35
CA TRP A 79 -0.61 30.64 12.23
C TRP A 79 -0.89 31.48 13.48
N ALA A 80 0.14 32.14 13.99
CA ALA A 80 -0.01 33.00 15.19
C ALA A 80 -0.69 34.34 14.86
N ASN A 81 -0.42 34.91 13.67
CA ASN A 81 -0.87 36.24 13.29
C ASN A 81 -1.59 36.24 11.94
N PRO A 82 -2.46 37.25 11.68
CA PRO A 82 -3.24 37.34 10.43
C PRO A 82 -2.40 37.55 9.17
N GLY A 83 -1.14 37.99 9.29
CA GLY A 83 -0.21 38.19 8.17
C GLY A 83 0.68 37.01 7.85
N ASP A 84 0.66 35.93 8.67
CA ASP A 84 1.54 34.80 8.51
C ASP A 84 1.16 33.93 7.27
N SER A 85 -0.11 33.99 6.87
CA SER A 85 -0.62 33.34 5.65
C SER A 85 -1.68 34.20 4.99
N SER A 86 -1.65 34.29 3.65
CA SER A 86 -2.63 35.07 2.86
C SER A 86 -4.02 34.42 2.78
N THR A 87 -4.14 33.15 3.17
CA THR A 87 -5.37 32.33 3.05
C THR A 87 -5.95 31.93 4.41
N ALA A 88 -5.21 32.18 5.50
CA ALA A 88 -5.68 31.82 6.83
C ALA A 88 -6.76 32.79 7.34
N VAL A 89 -7.75 32.24 8.04
CA VAL A 89 -8.83 32.93 8.66
C VAL A 89 -8.73 32.85 10.19
N PRO A 90 -9.29 33.81 10.95
CA PRO A 90 -9.27 33.76 12.41
C PRO A 90 -10.16 32.64 12.94
N VAL A 91 -9.70 31.95 13.98
CA VAL A 91 -10.49 30.97 14.75
C VAL A 91 -10.99 31.64 16.01
N CYS A 92 -12.32 31.89 16.08
CA CYS A 92 -12.98 32.39 17.26
C CYS A 92 -12.97 31.33 18.37
N ARG A 93 -12.57 31.72 19.59
CA ARG A 93 -12.70 30.91 20.80
C ARG A 93 -13.72 31.53 21.74
N PHE A 94 -14.54 30.65 22.32
CA PHE A 94 -15.56 31.01 23.31
C PHE A 94 -15.42 30.08 24.51
N SER A 95 -15.72 30.61 25.70
CA SER A 95 -15.92 29.80 26.91
C SER A 95 -17.41 29.84 27.30
N GLY A 96 -17.89 28.73 27.86
CA GLY A 96 -19.28 28.64 28.33
C GLY A 96 -19.55 29.58 29.46
N ALA A 97 -20.67 30.34 29.37
CA ALA A 97 -21.08 31.27 30.41
C ALA A 97 -21.43 30.54 31.71
N PRO A 98 -21.16 31.13 32.90
CA PRO A 98 -21.51 30.56 34.19
C PRO A 98 -22.99 30.20 34.27
N GLY A 99 -23.30 28.95 34.67
CA GLY A 99 -24.69 28.49 34.84
C GLY A 99 -25.32 27.91 33.56
N THR A 100 -24.63 27.91 32.41
CA THR A 100 -25.09 27.30 31.14
C THR A 100 -24.27 26.06 30.80
N VAL A 101 -23.11 26.26 30.18
CA VAL A 101 -22.14 25.19 29.79
C VAL A 101 -20.75 25.46 30.41
N PRO A 102 -20.64 25.46 31.77
CA PRO A 102 -19.44 25.89 32.46
C PRO A 102 -18.24 25.05 32.06
N TYR A 103 -17.07 25.70 31.89
CA TYR A 103 -15.78 25.07 31.51
C TYR A 103 -15.71 24.52 30.10
N SER A 104 -16.80 24.50 29.31
CA SER A 104 -16.76 24.08 27.91
C SER A 104 -16.12 25.17 27.04
N HIS A 105 -15.46 24.73 25.95
CA HIS A 105 -14.89 25.66 24.97
C HIS A 105 -15.49 25.36 23.59
N PHE A 106 -15.74 26.42 22.84
CA PHE A 106 -16.22 26.35 21.48
C PHE A 106 -15.24 27.08 20.56
N TYR A 107 -14.93 26.46 19.41
CA TYR A 107 -14.03 27.03 18.42
C TYR A 107 -14.67 26.97 17.03
N THR A 108 -14.50 28.05 16.27
CA THR A 108 -14.90 28.04 14.86
C THR A 108 -14.03 28.95 14.01
N ALA A 109 -13.71 28.47 12.80
CA ALA A 109 -13.08 29.21 11.72
C ALA A 109 -14.13 29.81 10.76
N ASP A 110 -15.42 29.46 10.89
CA ASP A 110 -16.52 30.04 10.11
C ASP A 110 -16.93 31.39 10.66
N ALA A 111 -16.84 32.43 9.82
CA ALA A 111 -17.15 33.79 10.22
C ALA A 111 -18.63 33.98 10.58
N ASN A 112 -19.54 33.25 9.93
CA ASN A 112 -20.98 33.36 10.22
C ASN A 112 -21.31 32.67 11.55
N GLU A 113 -20.75 31.44 11.75
CA GLU A 113 -20.89 30.72 13.02
C GLU A 113 -20.31 31.55 14.17
N CYS A 114 -19.13 32.16 14.00
CA CYS A 114 -18.55 33.08 14.98
C CYS A 114 -19.47 34.28 15.30
N ALA A 115 -20.07 34.86 14.29
CA ALA A 115 -20.99 36.00 14.49
C ALA A 115 -22.27 35.60 15.24
N VAL A 116 -22.81 34.42 14.96
CA VAL A 116 -24.00 33.88 15.65
C VAL A 116 -23.70 33.58 17.12
N VAL A 117 -22.60 32.85 17.38
CA VAL A 117 -22.24 32.44 18.75
C VAL A 117 -21.88 33.66 19.64
N LYS A 118 -21.36 34.76 19.06
CA LYS A 118 -21.15 36.03 19.81
C LYS A 118 -22.44 36.65 20.37
N GLN A 119 -23.61 36.31 19.82
CA GLN A 119 -24.90 36.80 20.25
C GLN A 119 -25.63 35.84 21.20
N ASP A 120 -25.11 34.62 21.35
CA ASP A 120 -25.70 33.62 22.23
C ASP A 120 -25.26 33.85 23.68
N PRO A 121 -26.18 34.07 24.61
CA PRO A 121 -25.87 34.34 26.03
C PRO A 121 -25.25 33.14 26.75
N ALA A 122 -25.31 31.93 26.18
CA ALA A 122 -24.66 30.76 26.72
C ALA A 122 -23.12 30.77 26.53
N TRP A 123 -22.60 31.67 25.71
CA TRP A 123 -21.19 31.72 25.36
C TRP A 123 -20.59 33.12 25.59
N THR A 124 -19.35 33.14 26.09
CA THR A 124 -18.54 34.34 26.21
C THR A 124 -17.41 34.29 25.18
N PHE A 125 -17.29 35.31 24.33
CA PHE A 125 -16.16 35.41 23.41
C PHE A 125 -14.86 35.67 24.17
N ASP A 126 -13.87 34.76 24.04
CA ASP A 126 -12.58 34.89 24.71
C ASP A 126 -11.59 35.70 23.87
N ALA A 127 -11.30 35.19 22.68
CA ALA A 127 -10.27 35.74 21.79
C ALA A 127 -10.31 35.08 20.40
N ILE A 128 -9.45 35.56 19.49
CA ILE A 128 -9.02 34.78 18.32
C ILE A 128 -7.92 33.82 18.77
N ALA A 129 -8.19 32.52 18.80
CA ALA A 129 -7.29 31.53 19.36
C ALA A 129 -6.01 31.32 18.51
N PHE A 130 -6.14 31.34 17.19
CA PHE A 130 -5.10 31.22 16.16
C PHE A 130 -5.70 31.54 14.80
N TYR A 131 -4.87 31.47 13.75
CA TYR A 131 -5.32 31.58 12.35
C TYR A 131 -5.06 30.26 11.65
N ILE A 132 -5.95 29.84 10.73
CA ILE A 132 -5.86 28.56 10.05
C ILE A 132 -6.52 28.62 8.67
N ASP A 133 -6.08 27.78 7.75
CA ASP A 133 -6.76 27.62 6.47
C ASP A 133 -8.07 26.82 6.65
N VAL A 134 -9.05 27.08 5.80
CA VAL A 134 -10.33 26.34 5.77
C VAL A 134 -10.46 25.51 4.50
N PRO A 135 -11.23 24.40 4.55
CA PRO A 135 -11.45 23.55 3.37
C PRO A 135 -12.10 24.34 2.23
N GLN A 136 -11.66 24.03 1.00
CA GLN A 136 -12.27 24.52 -0.23
C GLN A 136 -12.92 23.34 -0.94
N ASN A 137 -14.21 23.42 -1.21
CA ASN A 137 -15.00 22.31 -1.80
C ASN A 137 -14.84 20.98 -1.04
N GLY A 138 -14.78 21.04 0.31
CA GLY A 138 -14.67 19.86 1.16
C GLY A 138 -13.27 19.23 1.23
N THR A 139 -12.23 19.92 0.73
CA THR A 139 -10.85 19.42 0.75
C THR A 139 -9.86 20.47 1.23
N CYS A 140 -8.75 20.03 1.82
CA CYS A 140 -7.64 20.89 2.18
C CYS A 140 -6.67 21.07 0.99
N LYS A 141 -6.04 22.24 0.90
CA LYS A 141 -5.00 22.49 -0.10
C LYS A 141 -3.77 21.58 0.13
N ALA A 142 -3.01 21.34 -0.92
CA ALA A 142 -1.74 20.62 -0.83
C ALA A 142 -0.81 21.27 0.24
N GLY A 143 -0.08 20.45 1.00
CA GLY A 143 0.78 20.91 2.09
C GLY A 143 0.02 21.25 3.37
N SER A 144 -1.23 20.80 3.52
CA SER A 144 -1.98 20.89 4.77
C SER A 144 -2.67 19.55 5.10
N THR A 145 -2.95 19.36 6.39
CA THR A 145 -3.66 18.20 6.95
C THR A 145 -5.06 18.61 7.36
N PRO A 146 -6.10 17.80 7.07
CA PRO A 146 -7.44 18.00 7.59
C PRO A 146 -7.48 18.06 9.12
N VAL A 147 -8.30 18.94 9.68
CA VAL A 147 -8.67 18.95 11.10
C VAL A 147 -10.17 18.79 11.19
N TYR A 148 -10.58 17.70 11.79
CA TYR A 148 -12.00 17.32 11.93
C TYR A 148 -12.53 17.77 13.28
N ARG A 149 -13.81 18.13 13.31
CA ARG A 149 -14.54 18.48 14.53
C ARG A 149 -15.53 17.38 14.88
N SER A 150 -15.66 17.07 16.16
CA SER A 150 -16.77 16.30 16.68
C SER A 150 -17.40 16.99 17.88
N PHE A 151 -18.69 16.72 18.05
CA PHE A 151 -19.48 17.19 19.14
C PHE A 151 -19.82 16.02 20.09
N TYR A 152 -19.58 16.24 21.36
CA TYR A 152 -19.97 15.33 22.45
C TYR A 152 -21.15 15.94 23.17
N PRO A 153 -22.37 15.37 23.04
CA PRO A 153 -23.57 15.95 23.62
C PRO A 153 -23.62 15.94 25.16
N GLY A 154 -22.74 15.16 25.80
CA GLY A 154 -22.68 15.01 27.25
C GLY A 154 -23.88 14.25 27.85
N ALA A 155 -23.77 13.90 29.12
CA ALA A 155 -24.89 13.38 29.91
C ALA A 155 -25.55 14.56 30.70
N GLY A 156 -26.40 15.33 30.00
CA GLY A 156 -27.01 16.56 30.52
C GLY A 156 -26.38 17.84 29.92
N GLU A 157 -27.11 18.95 29.99
CA GLU A 157 -26.75 20.20 29.28
C GLU A 157 -25.39 20.82 29.67
N SER A 158 -24.83 20.45 30.81
CA SER A 158 -23.66 21.08 31.39
C SER A 158 -22.31 20.51 30.92
N LEU A 159 -22.27 19.48 30.10
CA LEU A 159 -21.05 18.74 29.74
C LEU A 159 -20.86 18.55 28.22
N SER A 160 -21.63 19.27 27.40
CA SER A 160 -21.40 19.26 25.96
C SER A 160 -20.10 19.96 25.60
N HIS A 161 -19.34 19.40 24.68
CA HIS A 161 -18.08 19.98 24.23
C HIS A 161 -17.70 19.54 22.82
N GLN A 162 -16.74 20.26 22.24
CA GLN A 162 -16.14 19.91 20.96
C GLN A 162 -14.76 19.31 21.15
N ARG A 163 -14.38 18.47 20.21
CA ARG A 163 -13.02 17.98 20.06
C ARG A 163 -12.55 18.16 18.62
N PHE A 164 -11.25 18.46 18.45
CA PHE A 164 -10.61 18.67 17.16
C PHE A 164 -9.47 17.69 16.99
N LEU A 165 -9.45 16.94 15.89
CA LEU A 165 -8.44 15.93 15.61
C LEU A 165 -7.89 16.10 14.21
N PRO A 166 -6.56 16.20 14.06
CA PRO A 166 -5.89 16.19 12.76
C PRO A 166 -5.74 14.78 12.18
N ASP A 167 -6.09 13.76 12.94
CA ASP A 167 -5.99 12.37 12.57
C ASP A 167 -7.34 11.67 12.72
N LEU A 168 -7.93 11.32 11.58
CA LEU A 168 -9.24 10.67 11.50
C LEU A 168 -9.23 9.29 12.18
N THR A 169 -8.10 8.58 12.17
CA THR A 169 -7.98 7.26 12.80
C THR A 169 -8.21 7.30 14.31
N MET A 170 -7.74 8.36 14.97
CA MET A 170 -7.99 8.56 16.39
C MET A 170 -9.46 8.84 16.70
N PHE A 171 -10.14 9.50 15.77
CA PHE A 171 -11.55 9.86 15.93
C PHE A 171 -12.44 8.61 15.99
N GLU A 172 -12.24 7.71 15.05
CA GLU A 172 -13.05 6.50 14.87
C GLU A 172 -12.85 5.48 15.98
N ARG A 173 -11.65 5.40 16.55
CA ARG A 173 -11.34 4.48 17.66
C ARG A 173 -11.84 4.95 19.02
N VAL A 174 -12.14 6.25 19.18
CA VAL A 174 -12.55 6.86 20.45
C VAL A 174 -14.06 7.18 20.49
N ALA A 175 -14.75 7.11 19.38
CA ALA A 175 -16.12 7.59 19.19
C ALA A 175 -17.20 6.67 19.75
N GLY A 176 -17.30 6.54 21.07
CA GLY A 176 -18.43 5.83 21.71
C GLY A 176 -19.75 6.63 21.76
N SER A 177 -19.74 7.96 21.70
CA SER A 177 -20.95 8.81 21.86
C SER A 177 -20.81 10.21 21.24
N SER A 178 -19.90 10.40 20.30
CA SER A 178 -19.71 11.70 19.62
C SER A 178 -20.47 11.76 18.31
N ILE A 179 -20.91 12.96 17.95
CA ILE A 179 -21.47 13.28 16.63
C ILE A 179 -20.34 13.86 15.78
N PHE A 180 -20.01 13.18 14.68
CA PHE A 180 -19.03 13.67 13.72
C PHE A 180 -19.59 14.89 12.97
N ASP A 181 -18.91 16.02 13.10
CA ASP A 181 -19.35 17.28 12.53
C ASP A 181 -18.67 17.59 11.19
N GLY A 182 -17.54 16.92 10.92
CA GLY A 182 -16.86 16.95 9.63
C GLY A 182 -15.53 17.68 9.61
N LEU A 183 -15.02 17.91 8.41
CA LEU A 183 -13.80 18.66 8.13
C LEU A 183 -14.07 20.17 8.27
N VAL A 184 -13.40 20.81 9.23
CA VAL A 184 -13.66 22.24 9.55
C VAL A 184 -12.45 23.16 9.37
N MET A 185 -11.22 22.62 9.45
CA MET A 185 -9.99 23.39 9.34
C MET A 185 -8.92 22.59 8.59
N CYS A 186 -7.88 23.27 8.10
CA CYS A 186 -6.75 22.70 7.39
C CYS A 186 -5.44 23.16 8.05
N SER A 187 -4.81 22.28 8.80
CA SER A 187 -3.53 22.55 9.47
C SER A 187 -2.39 22.59 8.46
N PRO A 188 -1.59 23.65 8.36
CA PRO A 188 -0.42 23.70 7.50
C PRO A 188 0.63 22.70 7.95
N LEU A 189 1.27 21.99 7.01
CA LEU A 189 2.40 21.10 7.30
C LEU A 189 3.70 21.91 7.35
N SER A 190 4.57 21.61 8.32
CA SER A 190 5.96 22.07 8.29
C SER A 190 6.75 21.37 7.18
N SER A 191 7.88 21.95 6.77
CA SER A 191 8.77 21.32 5.78
C SER A 191 9.19 19.91 6.18
N ALA A 192 9.41 19.65 7.47
CA ALA A 192 9.74 18.31 7.99
C ALA A 192 8.56 17.34 7.83
N GLN A 193 7.33 17.80 8.06
CA GLN A 193 6.13 16.97 7.89
C GLN A 193 5.84 16.69 6.40
N VAL A 194 6.04 17.66 5.52
CA VAL A 194 5.95 17.45 4.05
C VAL A 194 6.96 16.41 3.58
N GLN A 195 8.20 16.48 4.11
CA GLN A 195 9.22 15.47 3.80
C GLN A 195 8.83 14.08 4.31
N ALA A 196 8.33 13.98 5.54
CA ALA A 196 7.88 12.71 6.13
C ALA A 196 6.72 12.11 5.34
N ASP A 197 5.76 12.92 4.89
CA ASP A 197 4.63 12.46 4.06
C ASP A 197 5.09 11.97 2.69
N ALA A 198 6.07 12.66 2.07
CA ALA A 198 6.69 12.22 0.82
C ALA A 198 7.40 10.84 0.97
N ILE A 199 8.09 10.61 2.09
CA ILE A 199 8.71 9.30 2.38
C ILE A 199 7.63 8.21 2.53
N ARG A 200 6.56 8.47 3.30
CA ARG A 200 5.45 7.51 3.43
C ARG A 200 4.81 7.19 2.08
N LEU A 201 4.58 8.21 1.24
CA LEU A 201 4.10 7.99 -0.12
C LEU A 201 5.01 7.02 -0.88
N LEU A 202 6.33 7.24 -0.83
CA LEU A 202 7.30 6.39 -1.53
C LEU A 202 7.35 4.97 -0.97
N GLU A 203 7.18 4.76 0.32
CA GLU A 203 7.08 3.42 0.92
C GLU A 203 5.82 2.68 0.50
N GLN A 204 4.69 3.38 0.47
CA GLN A 204 3.39 2.82 0.10
C GLN A 204 3.26 2.56 -1.41
N SER A 205 3.85 3.42 -2.24
CA SER A 205 3.72 3.38 -3.71
C SER A 205 4.90 2.75 -4.45
N THR A 206 6.02 2.50 -3.77
CA THR A 206 7.23 1.89 -4.33
C THR A 206 7.76 0.77 -3.43
N PHE A 207 8.87 0.15 -3.77
CA PHE A 207 9.56 -0.80 -2.87
C PHE A 207 10.50 -0.09 -1.87
N GLY A 208 10.34 1.18 -1.66
CA GLY A 208 11.07 1.99 -0.69
C GLY A 208 11.68 3.26 -1.28
N PRO A 209 11.90 4.28 -0.44
CA PRO A 209 12.45 5.56 -0.84
C PRO A 209 13.95 5.48 -1.18
N ASN A 210 14.39 6.45 -1.97
CA ASN A 210 15.79 6.86 -2.09
C ASN A 210 15.85 8.38 -2.26
N ASP A 211 17.05 8.94 -2.21
CA ASP A 211 17.26 10.39 -2.26
C ASP A 211 16.71 11.03 -3.53
N THR A 212 16.92 10.39 -4.67
CA THR A 212 16.48 10.92 -5.97
C THR A 212 14.96 11.00 -6.05
N LEU A 213 14.26 9.93 -5.65
CA LEU A 213 12.80 9.92 -5.65
C LEU A 213 12.21 10.86 -4.60
N LEU A 214 12.83 10.97 -3.42
CA LEU A 214 12.39 11.92 -2.40
C LEU A 214 12.46 13.35 -2.91
N ALA A 215 13.61 13.76 -3.47
CA ALA A 215 13.76 15.09 -4.05
C ALA A 215 12.77 15.34 -5.19
N HIS A 216 12.51 14.31 -6.02
CA HIS A 216 11.55 14.41 -7.11
C HIS A 216 10.12 14.64 -6.59
N VAL A 217 9.65 13.80 -5.66
CA VAL A 217 8.30 13.95 -5.06
C VAL A 217 8.14 15.31 -4.38
N GLN A 218 9.16 15.77 -3.65
CA GLN A 218 9.14 17.09 -3.01
C GLN A 218 9.04 18.23 -4.03
N SER A 219 9.62 18.07 -5.22
CA SER A 219 9.60 19.10 -6.26
C SER A 219 8.27 19.18 -7.03
N ILE A 220 7.58 18.05 -7.23
CA ILE A 220 6.37 18.00 -8.08
C ILE A 220 5.07 17.75 -7.28
N GLY A 221 5.18 17.26 -6.05
CA GLY A 221 4.06 16.91 -5.18
C GLY A 221 3.45 15.53 -5.45
N THR A 222 2.66 15.07 -4.47
CA THR A 222 2.06 13.72 -4.43
C THR A 222 1.28 13.37 -5.68
N GLN A 223 0.31 14.21 -6.09
CA GLN A 223 -0.57 13.87 -7.21
C GLN A 223 0.15 13.85 -8.56
N ALA A 224 1.11 14.76 -8.76
CA ALA A 224 1.91 14.76 -10.00
C ALA A 224 2.78 13.51 -10.08
N PHE A 225 3.41 13.11 -8.98
CA PHE A 225 4.18 11.86 -8.91
C PHE A 225 3.31 10.63 -9.20
N LEU A 226 2.12 10.52 -8.60
CA LEU A 226 1.20 9.41 -8.88
C LEU A 226 0.78 9.39 -10.36
N ASN A 227 0.51 10.55 -10.96
CA ASN A 227 0.17 10.65 -12.38
C ASN A 227 1.31 10.18 -13.30
N GLU A 228 2.57 10.52 -12.97
CA GLU A 228 3.75 10.01 -13.68
C GLU A 228 3.85 8.49 -13.55
N GLN A 229 3.66 7.94 -12.35
CA GLN A 229 3.72 6.51 -12.11
C GLN A 229 2.58 5.74 -12.81
N PHE A 230 1.38 6.30 -12.89
CA PHE A 230 0.28 5.72 -13.67
C PHE A 230 0.56 5.71 -15.18
N ALA A 231 1.32 6.67 -15.67
CA ALA A 231 1.70 6.78 -17.08
C ALA A 231 2.99 6.02 -17.44
N ALA A 232 3.75 5.55 -16.44
CA ALA A 232 4.99 4.84 -16.68
C ALA A 232 4.79 3.57 -17.52
N PRO A 233 5.62 3.33 -18.56
CA PRO A 233 5.55 2.10 -19.34
C PRO A 233 5.75 0.86 -18.47
N PRO A 234 4.98 -0.23 -18.71
CA PRO A 234 5.09 -1.43 -17.90
C PRO A 234 6.41 -2.16 -18.15
N SER A 235 7.08 -2.55 -17.08
CA SER A 235 8.19 -3.52 -17.13
C SER A 235 7.66 -4.90 -17.52
N GLN A 236 8.56 -5.72 -18.07
CA GLN A 236 8.25 -7.08 -18.50
C GLN A 236 9.13 -8.07 -17.73
N TYR A 237 8.56 -9.22 -17.36
CA TYR A 237 9.39 -10.32 -16.92
C TYR A 237 10.17 -10.92 -18.09
N PRO A 238 11.36 -11.54 -17.85
CA PRO A 238 12.11 -12.22 -18.89
C PRO A 238 11.27 -13.27 -19.60
N ALA A 239 11.45 -13.43 -20.91
CA ALA A 239 10.87 -14.50 -21.65
C ALA A 239 11.59 -15.83 -21.32
N PHE A 240 10.81 -16.82 -20.90
CA PHE A 240 11.33 -18.16 -20.61
C PHE A 240 10.95 -19.11 -21.75
N LYS A 241 11.87 -20.01 -22.10
CA LYS A 241 11.57 -21.07 -23.07
C LYS A 241 10.55 -22.05 -22.50
N TYR A 242 9.76 -22.64 -23.40
CA TYR A 242 8.89 -23.75 -23.06
C TYR A 242 9.71 -24.97 -22.64
N VAL A 243 9.31 -25.63 -21.56
CA VAL A 243 9.80 -26.95 -21.13
C VAL A 243 8.60 -27.83 -20.79
N PRO A 244 8.62 -29.13 -21.12
CA PRO A 244 7.50 -30.03 -20.90
C PRO A 244 7.30 -30.33 -19.40
N ALA A 245 6.08 -30.27 -18.94
CA ALA A 245 5.72 -30.55 -17.54
C ALA A 245 6.03 -32.01 -17.19
N GLY A 246 6.57 -32.25 -15.99
CA GLY A 246 6.87 -33.60 -15.49
C GLY A 246 8.04 -34.33 -16.18
N GLN A 247 8.78 -33.66 -17.06
CA GLN A 247 9.85 -34.29 -17.85
C GLN A 247 11.25 -33.69 -17.56
N GLN A 248 11.45 -33.09 -16.40
CA GLN A 248 12.68 -32.38 -16.04
C GLN A 248 13.95 -33.21 -16.29
N ALA A 249 14.01 -34.45 -15.76
CA ALA A 249 15.20 -35.28 -15.86
C ALA A 249 15.56 -35.63 -17.32
N MET A 250 14.55 -35.98 -18.12
CA MET A 250 14.74 -36.31 -19.53
C MET A 250 15.09 -35.11 -20.39
N PHE A 251 14.39 -33.98 -20.17
CA PHE A 251 14.60 -32.74 -20.91
C PHE A 251 15.98 -32.13 -20.59
N CYS A 252 16.34 -32.01 -19.32
CA CYS A 252 17.59 -31.39 -18.90
C CYS A 252 18.82 -32.31 -19.17
N ALA A 253 18.64 -33.60 -19.41
CA ALA A 253 19.74 -34.48 -19.84
C ALA A 253 20.25 -34.13 -21.24
N THR A 254 19.42 -33.52 -22.08
CA THR A 254 19.76 -33.15 -23.46
C THR A 254 19.86 -31.65 -23.71
N ASP A 255 19.50 -30.83 -22.72
CA ASP A 255 19.56 -29.39 -22.81
C ASP A 255 21.01 -28.90 -22.71
N PRO A 256 21.45 -27.94 -23.57
CA PRO A 256 22.80 -27.38 -23.50
C PRO A 256 23.06 -26.53 -22.25
N ASP A 257 22.02 -26.12 -21.53
CA ASP A 257 22.17 -25.34 -20.29
C ASP A 257 22.43 -26.28 -19.11
N PRO A 258 23.63 -26.26 -18.50
CA PRO A 258 23.95 -27.10 -17.35
C PRO A 258 23.11 -26.75 -16.10
N GLN A 259 22.45 -25.58 -16.10
CA GLN A 259 21.55 -25.10 -15.02
C GLN A 259 20.07 -25.27 -15.37
N CYS A 260 19.73 -26.05 -16.40
CA CYS A 260 18.39 -26.25 -16.94
C CYS A 260 17.33 -26.53 -15.86
N ALA A 261 17.61 -27.36 -14.87
CA ALA A 261 16.71 -27.67 -13.77
C ALA A 261 16.42 -26.45 -12.90
N ARG A 262 17.44 -25.67 -12.59
CA ARG A 262 17.32 -24.42 -11.82
C ARG A 262 16.56 -23.36 -12.63
N ASP A 263 16.91 -23.17 -13.88
CA ASP A 263 16.50 -21.99 -14.65
C ASP A 263 15.11 -22.17 -15.28
N TYR A 264 14.68 -23.39 -15.57
CA TYR A 264 13.41 -23.62 -16.27
C TYR A 264 12.38 -24.43 -15.47
N TYR A 265 12.82 -25.28 -14.52
CA TYR A 265 11.94 -26.07 -13.66
C TYR A 265 11.90 -25.56 -12.21
N SER A 266 12.32 -24.32 -12.00
CA SER A 266 12.09 -23.56 -10.78
C SER A 266 11.80 -22.10 -11.12
N LEU A 267 11.37 -21.33 -10.13
CA LEU A 267 11.10 -19.90 -10.32
C LEU A 267 12.32 -19.00 -10.07
N PHE A 268 13.52 -19.57 -10.02
CA PHE A 268 14.76 -18.86 -9.65
C PHE A 268 14.98 -17.58 -10.47
N LEU A 269 14.97 -17.69 -11.80
CA LEU A 269 15.20 -16.52 -12.66
C LEU A 269 14.04 -15.50 -12.61
N LEU A 270 12.80 -15.98 -12.44
CA LEU A 270 11.64 -15.11 -12.28
C LEU A 270 11.72 -14.31 -10.97
N GLN A 271 12.10 -14.96 -9.88
CA GLN A 271 12.30 -14.29 -8.58
C GLN A 271 13.43 -13.27 -8.65
N ASN A 272 14.54 -13.57 -9.32
CA ASN A 272 15.64 -12.62 -9.55
C ASN A 272 15.16 -11.40 -10.34
N GLY A 273 14.40 -11.60 -11.43
CA GLY A 273 13.81 -10.53 -12.24
C GLY A 273 12.87 -9.64 -11.44
N PHE A 274 12.05 -10.22 -10.56
CA PHE A 274 11.20 -9.44 -9.66
C PHE A 274 12.03 -8.51 -8.76
N PHE A 275 13.08 -9.03 -8.10
CA PHE A 275 13.91 -8.17 -7.24
C PHE A 275 14.70 -7.12 -8.01
N GLN A 276 15.14 -7.42 -9.24
CA GLN A 276 15.73 -6.39 -10.10
C GLN A 276 14.73 -5.27 -10.39
N ASN A 277 13.49 -5.61 -10.76
CA ASN A 277 12.43 -4.63 -10.98
C ASN A 277 12.10 -3.86 -9.69
N ALA A 278 11.95 -4.53 -8.56
CA ALA A 278 11.67 -3.90 -7.26
C ALA A 278 12.75 -2.88 -6.87
N LEU A 279 14.01 -3.13 -7.19
CA LEU A 279 15.11 -2.24 -6.86
C LEU A 279 15.27 -1.07 -7.84
N SER A 280 15.06 -1.28 -9.15
CA SER A 280 15.51 -0.34 -10.17
C SER A 280 14.51 0.03 -11.27
N ALA A 281 13.37 -0.66 -11.42
CA ALA A 281 12.39 -0.34 -12.46
C ALA A 281 11.78 1.05 -12.22
N ASN A 282 11.43 1.74 -13.32
CA ASN A 282 10.84 3.09 -13.25
C ASN A 282 9.34 3.07 -12.93
N ASP A 283 8.65 1.97 -13.20
CA ASP A 283 7.22 1.76 -12.97
C ASP A 283 6.93 1.20 -11.57
N GLN A 284 7.55 1.78 -10.55
CA GLN A 284 7.52 1.29 -9.17
C GLN A 284 6.11 1.07 -8.63
N LEU A 285 5.17 2.00 -8.87
CA LEU A 285 3.79 1.86 -8.42
C LEU A 285 3.11 0.65 -9.08
N ARG A 286 3.35 0.44 -10.37
CA ARG A 286 2.84 -0.73 -11.09
C ARG A 286 3.37 -2.03 -10.49
N GLN A 287 4.67 -2.10 -10.19
CA GLN A 287 5.30 -3.25 -9.54
C GLN A 287 4.69 -3.52 -8.15
N ARG A 288 4.45 -2.48 -7.35
CA ARG A 288 3.81 -2.59 -6.02
C ARG A 288 2.36 -3.09 -6.12
N VAL A 289 1.56 -2.53 -7.04
CA VAL A 289 0.16 -2.95 -7.23
C VAL A 289 0.10 -4.38 -7.78
N ALA A 290 0.95 -4.73 -8.74
CA ALA A 290 1.05 -6.10 -9.25
C ALA A 290 1.42 -7.09 -8.14
N PHE A 291 2.36 -6.73 -7.27
CA PHE A 291 2.73 -7.55 -6.12
C PHE A 291 1.56 -7.69 -5.12
N ALA A 292 0.81 -6.62 -4.85
CA ALA A 292 -0.39 -6.67 -4.00
C ALA A 292 -1.48 -7.58 -4.59
N LEU A 293 -1.78 -7.45 -5.88
CA LEU A 293 -2.75 -8.28 -6.59
C LEU A 293 -2.33 -9.77 -6.61
N SER A 294 -1.04 -10.07 -6.80
CA SER A 294 -0.53 -11.44 -6.76
C SER A 294 -0.64 -12.11 -5.38
N GLN A 295 -0.77 -11.32 -4.33
CA GLN A 295 -1.01 -11.80 -2.97
C GLN A 295 -2.50 -11.95 -2.61
N ILE A 296 -3.41 -11.46 -3.47
CA ILE A 296 -4.86 -11.64 -3.37
C ILE A 296 -5.29 -12.79 -4.30
N LEU A 297 -4.84 -12.76 -5.56
CA LEU A 297 -5.13 -13.75 -6.60
C LEU A 297 -3.99 -14.77 -6.64
N VAL A 298 -3.95 -15.64 -5.65
CA VAL A 298 -2.77 -16.45 -5.28
C VAL A 298 -2.58 -17.66 -6.17
N THR A 299 -1.34 -17.92 -6.59
CA THR A 299 -0.85 -19.22 -7.08
C THR A 299 0.48 -19.55 -6.41
N SER A 300 0.90 -20.80 -6.40
CA SER A 300 2.13 -21.23 -5.73
C SER A 300 3.10 -21.94 -6.65
N GLY A 301 4.37 -21.55 -6.56
CA GLY A 301 5.48 -22.26 -7.19
C GLY A 301 5.73 -23.66 -6.61
N THR A 302 5.06 -24.01 -5.51
CA THR A 302 5.06 -25.38 -4.98
C THR A 302 4.36 -26.33 -5.97
N ASP A 303 3.26 -25.89 -6.57
CA ASP A 303 2.46 -26.66 -7.51
C ASP A 303 2.81 -26.33 -8.96
N ILE A 304 3.12 -25.04 -9.22
CA ILE A 304 3.43 -24.51 -10.55
C ILE A 304 4.89 -24.04 -10.60
N ASN A 305 5.82 -24.95 -10.75
CA ASN A 305 7.25 -24.65 -10.73
C ASN A 305 7.87 -24.33 -12.11
N LEU A 306 7.06 -24.26 -13.17
CA LEU A 306 7.54 -23.95 -14.52
C LEU A 306 7.63 -22.45 -14.74
N ALA A 307 8.86 -21.94 -14.86
CA ALA A 307 9.14 -20.51 -14.93
C ALA A 307 8.33 -19.78 -16.03
N TYR A 308 8.23 -20.37 -17.24
CA TYR A 308 7.51 -19.76 -18.37
C TYR A 308 6.01 -19.56 -18.10
N GLY A 309 5.39 -20.48 -17.34
CA GLY A 309 3.98 -20.36 -16.96
C GLY A 309 3.77 -19.32 -15.88
N MET A 310 4.53 -19.42 -14.77
CA MET A 310 4.41 -18.49 -13.66
C MET A 310 4.74 -17.04 -14.08
N ALA A 311 5.71 -16.84 -14.97
CA ALA A 311 6.03 -15.52 -15.49
C ALA A 311 4.84 -14.90 -16.24
N LYS A 312 4.13 -15.68 -17.06
CA LYS A 312 2.90 -15.21 -17.74
C LYS A 312 1.80 -14.87 -16.75
N TYR A 313 1.64 -15.67 -15.70
CA TYR A 313 0.66 -15.39 -14.66
C TYR A 313 0.96 -14.08 -13.93
N GLN A 314 2.20 -13.88 -13.50
CA GLN A 314 2.62 -12.65 -12.83
C GLN A 314 2.55 -11.43 -13.78
N GLN A 315 2.76 -11.64 -15.08
CA GLN A 315 2.62 -10.57 -16.09
C GLN A 315 1.19 -10.06 -16.22
N ILE A 316 0.16 -10.89 -15.95
CA ILE A 316 -1.24 -10.44 -15.91
C ILE A 316 -1.39 -9.24 -14.96
N PHE A 317 -0.77 -9.31 -13.79
CA PHE A 317 -0.87 -8.24 -12.79
C PHE A 317 -0.10 -6.98 -13.18
N LEU A 318 1.07 -7.13 -13.80
CA LEU A 318 1.84 -5.98 -14.30
C LEU A 318 1.09 -5.25 -15.42
N ASP A 319 0.54 -5.98 -16.37
CA ASP A 319 -0.17 -5.41 -17.52
C ASP A 319 -1.49 -4.74 -17.10
N ASN A 320 -2.15 -5.27 -16.06
CA ASN A 320 -3.48 -4.83 -15.63
C ASN A 320 -3.48 -4.14 -14.25
N ALA A 321 -2.33 -3.75 -13.72
CA ALA A 321 -2.23 -3.10 -12.40
C ALA A 321 -3.11 -1.85 -12.26
N PHE A 322 -3.44 -1.20 -13.37
CA PHE A 322 -4.27 0.01 -13.47
C PHE A 322 -5.48 -0.19 -14.39
N GLY A 323 -5.87 -1.45 -14.63
CA GLY A 323 -7.03 -1.83 -15.45
C GLY A 323 -8.32 -1.92 -14.65
N ASN A 324 -9.28 -2.70 -15.18
CA ASN A 324 -10.53 -3.01 -14.50
C ASN A 324 -10.43 -4.35 -13.75
N TYR A 325 -11.01 -4.44 -12.57
CA TYR A 325 -10.96 -5.66 -11.76
C TYR A 325 -11.72 -6.84 -12.38
N GLU A 326 -12.79 -6.59 -13.12
CA GLU A 326 -13.52 -7.62 -13.88
C GLU A 326 -12.63 -8.26 -14.95
N ASP A 327 -11.86 -7.44 -15.68
CA ASP A 327 -10.88 -7.91 -16.66
C ASP A 327 -9.78 -8.75 -16.01
N ILE A 328 -9.30 -8.32 -14.82
CA ILE A 328 -8.31 -9.08 -14.05
C ILE A 328 -8.86 -10.44 -13.65
N LEU A 329 -10.08 -10.50 -13.09
CA LEU A 329 -10.73 -11.77 -12.75
C LEU A 329 -10.89 -12.67 -13.97
N THR A 330 -11.31 -12.11 -15.11
CA THR A 330 -11.45 -12.87 -16.36
C THR A 330 -10.14 -13.47 -16.84
N LYS A 331 -9.05 -12.68 -16.84
CA LYS A 331 -7.72 -13.14 -17.26
C LYS A 331 -7.15 -14.17 -16.31
N VAL A 332 -7.33 -13.98 -15.00
CA VAL A 332 -6.92 -14.96 -13.98
C VAL A 332 -7.69 -16.27 -14.15
N THR A 333 -9.02 -16.19 -14.35
CA THR A 333 -9.87 -17.36 -14.59
C THR A 333 -9.41 -18.15 -15.80
N LEU A 334 -9.11 -17.47 -16.91
CA LEU A 334 -8.68 -18.13 -18.14
C LEU A 334 -7.22 -18.60 -18.13
N SER A 335 -6.41 -18.11 -17.21
CA SER A 335 -5.00 -18.52 -17.11
C SER A 335 -4.88 -20.04 -16.89
N SER A 336 -4.14 -20.70 -17.76
CA SER A 336 -3.86 -22.13 -17.60
C SER A 336 -3.08 -22.45 -16.32
N VAL A 337 -2.33 -21.50 -15.77
CA VAL A 337 -1.66 -21.60 -14.47
C VAL A 337 -2.66 -21.67 -13.33
N MET A 338 -3.63 -20.76 -13.31
CA MET A 338 -4.71 -20.76 -12.30
C MET A 338 -5.62 -21.97 -12.47
N GLY A 339 -5.96 -22.32 -13.73
CA GLY A 339 -6.76 -23.49 -14.03
C GLY A 339 -6.15 -24.81 -13.55
N ASP A 340 -4.81 -24.93 -13.61
CA ASP A 340 -4.08 -26.06 -13.05
C ASP A 340 -4.04 -26.02 -11.51
N TYR A 341 -3.76 -24.85 -10.95
CA TYR A 341 -3.59 -24.65 -9.51
C TYR A 341 -4.86 -24.96 -8.72
N LEU A 342 -6.03 -24.55 -9.24
CA LEU A 342 -7.33 -24.73 -8.55
C LEU A 342 -8.27 -25.72 -9.29
N ASN A 343 -7.74 -26.61 -10.10
CA ASN A 343 -8.45 -27.74 -10.73
C ASN A 343 -9.62 -27.33 -11.66
N MET A 344 -9.58 -26.16 -12.25
CA MET A 344 -10.55 -25.76 -13.28
C MET A 344 -10.22 -26.40 -14.64
N VAL A 345 -8.94 -26.58 -14.95
CA VAL A 345 -8.50 -27.22 -16.19
C VAL A 345 -8.91 -28.69 -16.23
N ASN A 346 -9.44 -29.13 -17.37
CA ASN A 346 -9.94 -30.50 -17.56
C ASN A 346 -11.11 -30.90 -16.63
N ASN A 347 -11.83 -29.90 -16.09
CA ASN A 347 -13.05 -30.09 -15.33
C ASN A 347 -14.21 -30.33 -16.31
N ASP A 348 -14.72 -31.56 -16.34
CA ASP A 348 -15.77 -31.99 -17.29
C ASP A 348 -17.17 -31.78 -16.70
N LYS A 349 -18.16 -31.63 -17.58
CA LYS A 349 -19.58 -31.71 -17.20
C LYS A 349 -19.89 -33.03 -16.49
N PRO A 350 -20.97 -33.08 -15.67
CA PRO A 350 -21.35 -34.28 -14.95
C PRO A 350 -21.45 -35.51 -15.85
N ALA A 351 -20.82 -36.62 -15.44
CA ALA A 351 -20.89 -37.89 -16.14
C ALA A 351 -20.64 -39.07 -15.17
N ASN A 352 -21.37 -40.16 -15.36
CA ASN A 352 -21.17 -41.41 -14.60
C ASN A 352 -21.20 -41.23 -13.07
N GLY A 353 -22.01 -40.30 -12.55
CA GLY A 353 -22.10 -40.00 -11.12
C GLY A 353 -20.95 -39.16 -10.55
N VAL A 354 -20.08 -38.62 -11.41
CA VAL A 354 -19.03 -37.67 -11.03
C VAL A 354 -19.51 -36.25 -11.27
N SER A 355 -19.53 -35.42 -10.23
CA SER A 355 -19.84 -33.99 -10.31
C SER A 355 -18.63 -33.17 -10.74
N PRO A 356 -18.84 -31.95 -11.30
CA PRO A 356 -17.74 -31.02 -11.57
C PRO A 356 -16.94 -30.69 -10.31
N ASN A 357 -15.66 -30.35 -10.51
CA ASN A 357 -14.81 -29.93 -9.41
C ASN A 357 -15.19 -28.49 -8.97
N GLU A 358 -15.43 -28.30 -7.68
CA GLU A 358 -15.87 -27.05 -7.08
C GLU A 358 -14.73 -26.12 -6.63
N ASN A 359 -13.47 -26.59 -6.66
CA ASN A 359 -12.36 -25.87 -6.03
C ASN A 359 -12.23 -24.45 -6.56
N TYR A 360 -12.15 -24.25 -7.87
CA TYR A 360 -12.06 -22.91 -8.45
C TYR A 360 -13.31 -22.08 -8.18
N ALA A 361 -14.50 -22.67 -8.27
CA ALA A 361 -15.78 -22.00 -7.98
C ALA A 361 -15.81 -21.44 -6.56
N ARG A 362 -15.32 -22.20 -5.60
CA ARG A 362 -15.22 -21.79 -4.20
C ARG A 362 -14.23 -20.64 -4.02
N GLU A 363 -13.02 -20.76 -4.56
CA GLU A 363 -11.95 -19.81 -4.31
C GLU A 363 -12.14 -18.48 -5.04
N ILE A 364 -12.73 -18.46 -6.23
CA ILE A 364 -13.04 -17.20 -6.92
C ILE A 364 -14.03 -16.35 -6.14
N MET A 365 -15.01 -16.97 -5.46
CA MET A 365 -15.95 -16.28 -4.59
C MET A 365 -15.31 -15.94 -3.24
N GLN A 366 -14.75 -16.93 -2.55
CA GLN A 366 -14.31 -16.82 -1.17
C GLN A 366 -13.08 -15.92 -1.01
N LEU A 367 -12.03 -16.11 -1.83
CA LEU A 367 -10.74 -15.45 -1.65
C LEU A 367 -10.50 -14.32 -2.65
N PHE A 368 -11.05 -14.42 -3.87
CA PHE A 368 -10.71 -13.52 -4.95
C PHE A 368 -11.72 -12.41 -5.20
N SER A 369 -12.90 -12.42 -4.53
CA SER A 369 -13.93 -11.43 -4.86
C SER A 369 -14.82 -10.97 -3.72
N ILE A 370 -15.60 -11.88 -3.07
CA ILE A 370 -16.70 -11.46 -2.20
C ILE A 370 -16.53 -11.87 -0.73
N GLY A 371 -15.68 -12.85 -0.44
CA GLY A 371 -15.56 -13.41 0.92
C GLY A 371 -16.72 -14.33 1.28
N VAL A 372 -16.75 -14.80 2.53
CA VAL A 372 -17.73 -15.77 3.03
C VAL A 372 -18.92 -15.15 3.77
N SER A 373 -18.85 -13.86 4.10
CA SER A 373 -19.90 -13.16 4.85
C SER A 373 -20.24 -11.83 4.20
N GLU A 374 -21.51 -11.44 4.28
CA GLU A 374 -21.99 -10.15 3.79
C GLU A 374 -21.31 -8.99 4.52
N LEU A 375 -20.94 -7.97 3.77
CA LEU A 375 -20.24 -6.79 4.24
C LEU A 375 -21.05 -5.52 4.00
N ASN A 376 -21.01 -4.63 4.99
CA ASN A 376 -21.30 -3.21 4.75
C ASN A 376 -20.23 -2.60 3.83
N GLN A 377 -20.52 -1.44 3.25
CA GLN A 377 -19.56 -0.72 2.40
C GLN A 377 -18.24 -0.39 3.12
N ASP A 378 -18.27 -0.29 4.44
CA ASP A 378 -17.12 -0.02 5.30
C ASP A 378 -16.32 -1.29 5.67
N GLY A 379 -16.67 -2.44 5.11
CA GLY A 379 -16.02 -3.72 5.35
C GLY A 379 -16.36 -4.39 6.69
N THR A 380 -17.32 -3.84 7.45
CA THR A 380 -17.86 -4.49 8.65
C THR A 380 -18.87 -5.57 8.27
N LEU A 381 -18.99 -6.60 9.11
CA LEU A 381 -19.92 -7.72 8.89
C LEU A 381 -21.37 -7.29 9.01
N ILE A 382 -22.26 -7.88 8.20
CA ILE A 382 -23.70 -7.81 8.37
C ILE A 382 -24.15 -9.04 9.14
N PHE A 383 -24.98 -8.82 10.17
CA PHE A 383 -25.48 -9.88 11.06
C PHE A 383 -26.98 -10.07 10.88
N ASP A 384 -27.44 -11.29 11.04
CA ASP A 384 -28.86 -11.62 11.15
C ASP A 384 -29.43 -11.18 12.51
N ALA A 385 -30.73 -11.39 12.71
CA ALA A 385 -31.44 -11.07 13.97
C ALA A 385 -30.92 -11.87 15.18
N GLY A 386 -30.22 -12.98 14.96
CA GLY A 386 -29.59 -13.81 15.98
C GLY A 386 -28.16 -13.44 16.31
N GLY A 387 -27.56 -12.44 15.61
CA GLY A 387 -26.17 -12.03 15.79
C GLY A 387 -25.16 -12.93 15.08
N THR A 388 -25.58 -13.71 14.07
CA THR A 388 -24.70 -14.53 13.24
C THR A 388 -24.37 -13.78 11.94
N PRO A 389 -23.11 -13.78 11.48
CA PRO A 389 -22.78 -13.18 10.18
C PRO A 389 -23.57 -13.83 9.04
N ILE A 390 -24.18 -13.01 8.19
CA ILE A 390 -24.93 -13.50 7.04
C ILE A 390 -23.95 -14.02 6.00
N PRO A 391 -24.09 -15.26 5.50
CA PRO A 391 -23.22 -15.78 4.44
C PRO A 391 -23.49 -15.08 3.11
N THR A 392 -22.43 -14.82 2.32
CA THR A 392 -22.54 -14.20 0.98
C THR A 392 -23.21 -15.08 -0.06
N TYR A 393 -23.20 -16.40 0.16
CA TYR A 393 -23.76 -17.37 -0.78
C TYR A 393 -24.13 -18.66 -0.07
N ASP A 394 -25.07 -19.38 -0.64
CA ASP A 394 -25.38 -20.75 -0.24
C ASP A 394 -24.24 -21.69 -0.63
N GLN A 395 -23.76 -22.48 0.35
CA GLN A 395 -22.68 -23.43 0.18
C GLN A 395 -23.04 -24.60 -0.77
N GLY A 396 -24.34 -24.82 -1.06
CA GLY A 396 -24.84 -25.79 -2.02
C GLY A 396 -25.01 -25.21 -3.42
N ASP A 397 -26.13 -24.57 -3.65
CA ASP A 397 -26.62 -24.22 -5.00
C ASP A 397 -25.67 -23.26 -5.77
N ALA A 398 -25.15 -22.23 -5.11
CA ALA A 398 -24.30 -21.27 -5.80
C ALA A 398 -22.94 -21.87 -6.18
N ILE A 399 -22.28 -22.61 -5.27
CA ILE A 399 -21.00 -23.26 -5.59
C ILE A 399 -21.16 -24.27 -6.72
N GLU A 400 -22.21 -25.12 -6.66
CA GLU A 400 -22.53 -26.09 -7.71
C GLU A 400 -22.76 -25.38 -9.04
N GLY A 401 -23.56 -24.30 -9.06
CA GLY A 401 -23.83 -23.51 -10.26
C GLY A 401 -22.58 -22.99 -10.92
N PHE A 402 -21.67 -22.37 -10.14
CA PHE A 402 -20.37 -21.90 -10.65
C PHE A 402 -19.44 -23.04 -11.08
N ALA A 403 -19.43 -24.18 -10.36
CA ALA A 403 -18.63 -25.36 -10.76
C ALA A 403 -19.06 -25.87 -12.15
N HIS A 404 -20.37 -25.87 -12.44
CA HIS A 404 -20.92 -26.23 -13.74
C HIS A 404 -20.57 -25.19 -14.83
N VAL A 405 -20.54 -23.88 -14.50
CA VAL A 405 -20.04 -22.83 -15.41
C VAL A 405 -18.61 -23.08 -15.84
N PHE A 406 -17.74 -23.47 -14.92
CA PHE A 406 -16.30 -23.63 -15.17
C PHE A 406 -15.92 -24.97 -15.77
N THR A 407 -16.88 -25.76 -16.27
CA THR A 407 -16.63 -27.01 -17.01
C THR A 407 -16.20 -26.74 -18.45
N GLY A 408 -15.44 -27.68 -19.03
CA GLY A 408 -15.12 -27.71 -20.46
C GLY A 408 -13.88 -26.93 -20.87
N TRP A 409 -13.08 -26.44 -19.93
CA TRP A 409 -11.81 -25.76 -20.22
C TRP A 409 -10.61 -26.72 -20.15
N THR A 410 -9.67 -26.60 -21.10
CA THR A 410 -8.44 -27.42 -21.13
C THR A 410 -7.21 -26.55 -21.40
N TYR A 411 -6.02 -27.12 -21.26
CA TYR A 411 -4.76 -26.43 -21.58
C TYR A 411 -4.74 -25.95 -23.03
N PRO A 412 -3.95 -24.92 -23.35
CA PRO A 412 -3.76 -24.48 -24.74
C PRO A 412 -3.19 -25.60 -25.60
N VAL A 413 -3.50 -25.56 -26.89
CA VAL A 413 -3.01 -26.56 -27.85
C VAL A 413 -1.50 -26.36 -28.06
N LEU A 414 -0.72 -27.42 -27.87
CA LEU A 414 0.72 -27.38 -28.15
C LEU A 414 0.98 -27.31 -29.68
N PRO A 415 1.92 -26.46 -30.12
CA PRO A 415 2.31 -26.42 -31.53
C PRO A 415 2.64 -27.80 -32.10
N GLY A 416 2.02 -28.16 -33.22
CA GLY A 416 2.22 -29.44 -33.89
C GLY A 416 1.52 -30.65 -33.26
N VAL A 417 0.74 -30.43 -32.16
CA VAL A 417 -0.06 -31.49 -31.53
C VAL A 417 -1.53 -31.27 -31.83
N PRO A 418 -2.28 -32.25 -32.31
CA PRO A 418 -3.73 -32.09 -32.53
C PRO A 418 -4.46 -31.77 -31.21
N ALA A 419 -5.46 -30.89 -31.30
CA ALA A 419 -6.34 -30.58 -30.16
C ALA A 419 -7.07 -31.85 -29.68
N ARG A 420 -7.23 -31.96 -28.37
CA ARG A 420 -7.82 -33.11 -27.68
C ARG A 420 -8.90 -32.63 -26.72
N LYS A 421 -9.72 -33.57 -26.26
CA LYS A 421 -10.66 -33.36 -25.14
C LYS A 421 -9.91 -32.79 -23.91
N HIS A 422 -8.77 -33.37 -23.57
CA HIS A 422 -7.83 -32.91 -22.56
C HIS A 422 -6.48 -32.72 -23.23
N ASN A 423 -6.08 -31.50 -23.47
CA ASN A 423 -4.77 -31.20 -24.04
C ASN A 423 -3.66 -31.50 -23.02
N PRO A 424 -2.45 -31.84 -23.47
CA PRO A 424 -1.30 -32.02 -22.59
C PRO A 424 -1.00 -30.77 -21.76
N LYS A 425 -0.60 -30.97 -20.50
CA LYS A 425 -0.27 -29.89 -19.56
C LYS A 425 0.81 -28.96 -20.13
N ASN A 426 0.45 -27.69 -20.30
CA ASN A 426 1.36 -26.61 -20.65
C ASN A 426 0.74 -25.25 -20.30
N PHE A 427 1.59 -24.21 -20.19
CA PHE A 427 1.20 -22.86 -19.84
C PHE A 427 1.60 -21.85 -20.91
N LEU A 428 1.53 -22.23 -22.18
CA LEU A 428 1.91 -21.36 -23.31
C LEU A 428 0.90 -20.24 -23.58
N GLY A 429 -0.31 -20.38 -23.09
CA GLY A 429 -1.41 -19.42 -23.26
C GLY A 429 -2.54 -19.69 -22.28
N ASP A 430 -3.66 -19.02 -22.51
CA ASP A 430 -4.87 -19.24 -21.76
C ASP A 430 -5.48 -20.62 -22.04
N MET A 431 -6.33 -21.09 -21.14
CA MET A 431 -7.15 -22.27 -21.36
C MET A 431 -8.03 -22.09 -22.61
N VAL A 432 -8.28 -23.18 -23.30
CA VAL A 432 -9.11 -23.20 -24.49
C VAL A 432 -10.40 -23.98 -24.23
N PRO A 433 -11.55 -23.53 -24.82
CA PRO A 433 -12.84 -24.18 -24.63
C PRO A 433 -12.95 -25.51 -25.40
N VAL A 434 -13.59 -26.47 -24.78
CA VAL A 434 -14.03 -27.74 -25.41
C VAL A 434 -15.52 -27.90 -25.18
N ASP A 435 -16.32 -27.38 -26.08
CA ASP A 435 -17.76 -27.25 -25.95
C ASP A 435 -18.49 -28.59 -25.66
N SER A 436 -17.95 -29.71 -26.14
CA SER A 436 -18.48 -31.05 -25.85
C SER A 436 -18.32 -31.48 -24.37
N ASN A 437 -17.41 -30.85 -23.64
CA ASN A 437 -17.16 -31.11 -22.22
C ASN A 437 -17.89 -30.13 -21.31
N HIS A 438 -18.44 -29.07 -21.85
CA HIS A 438 -19.15 -28.05 -21.08
C HIS A 438 -20.54 -28.52 -20.69
N ASP A 439 -20.97 -28.23 -19.48
CA ASP A 439 -22.35 -28.42 -19.04
C ASP A 439 -23.24 -27.34 -19.67
N LYS A 440 -24.26 -27.79 -20.38
CA LYS A 440 -25.26 -26.94 -21.03
C LYS A 440 -26.59 -26.87 -20.28
N GLY A 441 -26.67 -27.40 -19.06
CA GLY A 441 -27.80 -27.21 -18.17
C GLY A 441 -28.00 -25.76 -17.74
N ALA A 442 -29.15 -25.44 -17.17
CA ALA A 442 -29.36 -24.17 -16.49
C ALA A 442 -28.49 -24.16 -15.19
N LYS A 443 -28.02 -22.98 -14.79
CA LYS A 443 -27.12 -22.83 -13.64
C LYS A 443 -27.59 -21.70 -12.73
N THR A 444 -27.74 -21.96 -11.45
CA THR A 444 -28.07 -20.94 -10.45
C THR A 444 -26.77 -20.31 -9.93
N LEU A 445 -26.71 -18.99 -9.96
CA LEU A 445 -25.58 -18.18 -9.50
C LEU A 445 -25.94 -17.36 -8.25
N LEU A 446 -25.09 -16.39 -7.90
CA LEU A 446 -25.33 -15.48 -6.76
C LEU A 446 -26.65 -14.73 -6.92
N ASN A 447 -27.29 -14.45 -5.78
CA ASN A 447 -28.56 -13.70 -5.72
C ASN A 447 -29.72 -14.32 -6.53
N GLY A 448 -29.71 -15.65 -6.71
CA GLY A 448 -30.73 -16.37 -7.45
C GLY A 448 -30.76 -16.13 -8.96
N VAL A 449 -29.71 -15.52 -9.51
CA VAL A 449 -29.57 -15.35 -10.96
C VAL A 449 -29.40 -16.71 -11.61
N THR A 450 -30.23 -17.02 -12.63
CA THR A 450 -30.16 -18.28 -13.36
C THR A 450 -29.71 -18.06 -14.79
N LEU A 451 -28.61 -18.70 -15.17
CA LEU A 451 -28.20 -18.78 -16.57
C LEU A 451 -29.06 -19.82 -17.30
N PRO A 452 -29.65 -19.49 -18.46
CA PRO A 452 -30.49 -20.42 -19.17
C PRO A 452 -29.68 -21.58 -19.78
N ALA A 453 -30.35 -22.72 -19.92
CA ALA A 453 -29.74 -23.88 -20.57
C ALA A 453 -29.40 -23.59 -22.05
N GLY A 454 -28.38 -24.26 -22.57
CA GLY A 454 -27.93 -24.20 -23.97
C GLY A 454 -26.95 -23.08 -24.29
N GLN A 455 -26.51 -22.32 -23.34
CA GLN A 455 -25.48 -21.29 -23.57
C GLN A 455 -24.13 -21.89 -24.00
N SER A 456 -23.32 -21.07 -24.66
CA SER A 456 -21.92 -21.40 -24.95
C SER A 456 -21.07 -21.31 -23.70
N ILE A 457 -20.00 -22.08 -23.62
CA ILE A 457 -19.01 -22.03 -22.56
C ILE A 457 -18.48 -20.61 -22.31
N GLN A 458 -18.28 -19.82 -23.37
CA GLN A 458 -17.79 -18.44 -23.25
C GLN A 458 -18.86 -17.51 -22.66
N SER A 459 -20.13 -17.67 -23.06
CA SER A 459 -21.24 -16.87 -22.53
C SER A 459 -21.47 -17.15 -21.05
N ASP A 460 -21.44 -18.42 -20.63
CA ASP A 460 -21.58 -18.82 -19.24
C ASP A 460 -20.46 -18.21 -18.38
N LEU A 461 -19.21 -18.32 -18.82
CA LEU A 461 -18.07 -17.75 -18.11
C LEU A 461 -18.20 -16.22 -17.97
N THR A 462 -18.49 -15.51 -19.06
CA THR A 462 -18.62 -14.05 -19.04
C THR A 462 -19.74 -13.60 -18.09
N ASN A 463 -20.92 -14.23 -18.19
CA ASN A 463 -22.05 -13.91 -17.32
C ASN A 463 -21.78 -14.24 -15.84
N ALA A 464 -21.07 -15.33 -15.57
CA ALA A 464 -20.72 -15.72 -14.21
C ALA A 464 -19.69 -14.78 -13.57
N ILE A 465 -18.64 -14.40 -14.29
CA ILE A 465 -17.66 -13.40 -13.80
C ILE A 465 -18.36 -12.06 -13.55
N HIS A 466 -19.24 -11.63 -14.45
CA HIS A 466 -20.02 -10.40 -14.29
C HIS A 466 -20.93 -10.49 -13.04
N ASN A 467 -21.60 -11.63 -12.81
CA ASN A 467 -22.44 -11.83 -11.63
C ASN A 467 -21.64 -11.70 -10.32
N ILE A 468 -20.44 -12.29 -10.24
CA ILE A 468 -19.53 -12.11 -9.11
C ILE A 468 -19.12 -10.64 -9.00
N PHE A 469 -18.64 -10.04 -10.08
CA PHE A 469 -18.13 -8.66 -10.09
C PHE A 469 -19.16 -7.63 -9.62
N MET A 470 -20.43 -7.83 -9.95
CA MET A 470 -21.54 -6.95 -9.54
C MET A 470 -21.96 -7.11 -8.09
N HIS A 471 -21.48 -8.12 -7.37
CA HIS A 471 -21.82 -8.33 -5.95
C HIS A 471 -21.34 -7.14 -5.09
N PRO A 472 -22.17 -6.65 -4.15
CA PRO A 472 -21.83 -5.48 -3.31
C PRO A 472 -20.51 -5.63 -2.53
N ASN A 473 -20.20 -6.84 -2.10
CA ASN A 473 -19.01 -7.12 -1.29
C ASN A 473 -17.68 -6.89 -2.01
N VAL A 474 -17.61 -6.93 -3.35
CA VAL A 474 -16.32 -6.86 -4.07
C VAL A 474 -15.58 -5.57 -3.74
N GLY A 475 -16.27 -4.44 -3.70
CA GLY A 475 -15.68 -3.15 -3.35
C GLY A 475 -14.99 -3.14 -1.98
N PRO A 476 -15.72 -3.38 -0.88
CA PRO A 476 -15.14 -3.40 0.46
C PRO A 476 -14.14 -4.53 0.67
N PHE A 477 -14.36 -5.72 0.13
CA PHE A 477 -13.49 -6.88 0.32
C PHE A 477 -12.12 -6.69 -0.35
N ILE A 478 -12.09 -6.26 -1.59
CA ILE A 478 -10.85 -6.02 -2.34
C ILE A 478 -10.20 -4.71 -1.91
N GLY A 479 -11.01 -3.66 -1.69
CA GLY A 479 -10.52 -2.36 -1.21
C GLY A 479 -9.76 -2.49 0.12
N LYS A 480 -10.32 -3.20 1.11
CA LYS A 480 -9.66 -3.46 2.40
C LYS A 480 -8.33 -4.19 2.23
N GLN A 481 -8.29 -5.24 1.41
CA GLN A 481 -7.05 -5.99 1.19
C GLN A 481 -5.98 -5.15 0.48
N LEU A 482 -6.36 -4.32 -0.50
CA LEU A 482 -5.41 -3.41 -1.16
C LEU A 482 -4.85 -2.36 -0.19
N ILE A 483 -5.69 -1.80 0.71
CA ILE A 483 -5.22 -0.91 1.79
C ILE A 483 -4.20 -1.64 2.67
N GLN A 484 -4.50 -2.88 3.08
CA GLN A 484 -3.61 -3.69 3.92
C GLN A 484 -2.26 -3.98 3.24
N LYS A 485 -2.26 -4.24 1.94
CA LYS A 485 -1.00 -4.48 1.20
C LYS A 485 -0.18 -3.22 0.99
N LEU A 486 -0.80 -2.05 0.87
CA LEU A 486 -0.12 -0.81 0.49
C LEU A 486 0.15 0.13 1.66
N VAL A 487 -0.76 0.25 2.65
CA VAL A 487 -0.74 1.34 3.64
C VAL A 487 -0.70 0.87 5.09
N THR A 488 -1.74 0.18 5.60
CA THR A 488 -1.85 -0.19 7.01
C THR A 488 -2.54 -1.54 7.19
N GLY A 489 -2.09 -2.33 8.17
CA GLY A 489 -2.67 -3.66 8.45
C GLY A 489 -4.10 -3.63 8.97
N ASP A 490 -4.48 -2.56 9.67
CA ASP A 490 -5.80 -2.38 10.30
C ASP A 490 -6.45 -1.07 9.86
N PRO A 491 -6.95 -0.99 8.61
CA PRO A 491 -7.63 0.21 8.12
C PRO A 491 -8.94 0.44 8.87
N THR A 492 -9.28 1.73 9.09
CA THR A 492 -10.57 2.05 9.71
C THR A 492 -11.74 1.73 8.77
N PRO A 493 -12.94 1.46 9.32
CA PRO A 493 -14.14 1.25 8.51
C PRO A 493 -14.40 2.40 7.53
N HIS A 494 -14.19 3.63 7.92
CA HIS A 494 -14.40 4.78 7.03
C HIS A 494 -13.40 4.85 5.88
N TYR A 495 -12.14 4.46 6.10
CA TYR A 495 -11.17 4.34 5.02
C TYR A 495 -11.63 3.30 3.99
N VAL A 496 -12.02 2.12 4.47
CA VAL A 496 -12.57 1.06 3.61
C VAL A 496 -13.79 1.57 2.84
N SER A 497 -14.72 2.27 3.51
CA SER A 497 -15.93 2.82 2.90
C SER A 497 -15.63 3.81 1.77
N ARG A 498 -14.68 4.74 1.97
CA ARG A 498 -14.27 5.70 0.93
C ARG A 498 -13.66 5.01 -0.28
N VAL A 499 -12.80 4.02 -0.06
CA VAL A 499 -12.16 3.24 -1.13
C VAL A 499 -13.18 2.36 -1.84
N ALA A 500 -14.10 1.71 -1.13
CA ALA A 500 -15.18 0.91 -1.69
C ALA A 500 -16.16 1.77 -2.53
N ALA A 501 -16.43 3.00 -2.12
CA ALA A 501 -17.23 3.93 -2.90
C ALA A 501 -16.58 4.22 -4.27
N VAL A 502 -15.26 4.44 -4.32
CA VAL A 502 -14.51 4.65 -5.57
C VAL A 502 -14.47 3.37 -6.41
N PHE A 503 -14.34 2.19 -5.79
CA PHE A 503 -14.45 0.91 -6.50
C PHE A 503 -15.82 0.76 -7.16
N ASN A 504 -16.89 1.13 -6.46
CA ASN A 504 -18.26 1.05 -6.96
C ASN A 504 -18.55 2.05 -8.09
N ASN A 505 -17.93 3.22 -8.04
CA ASN A 505 -18.00 4.24 -9.06
C ASN A 505 -16.80 5.20 -8.96
N ASN A 506 -15.97 5.22 -9.99
CA ASN A 506 -14.79 6.08 -10.06
C ASN A 506 -15.09 7.58 -10.28
N GLY A 507 -16.35 8.00 -10.20
CA GLY A 507 -16.80 9.35 -10.51
C GLY A 507 -17.17 9.57 -12.00
N GLN A 508 -16.94 8.58 -12.85
CA GLN A 508 -17.28 8.58 -14.29
C GLN A 508 -18.27 7.45 -14.66
N GLY A 509 -18.88 6.81 -13.66
CA GLY A 509 -19.80 5.70 -13.85
C GLY A 509 -19.14 4.33 -14.07
N VAL A 510 -17.83 4.21 -13.88
CA VAL A 510 -17.10 2.94 -14.04
C VAL A 510 -16.90 2.27 -12.70
N ARG A 511 -17.33 1.00 -12.56
CA ARG A 511 -17.06 0.12 -11.45
C ARG A 511 -15.75 -0.64 -11.67
N GLY A 512 -14.99 -0.89 -10.60
CA GLY A 512 -13.78 -1.73 -10.62
C GLY A 512 -12.56 -1.09 -11.28
N ASP A 513 -12.51 0.23 -11.45
CA ASP A 513 -11.35 0.96 -11.95
C ASP A 513 -10.22 0.92 -10.90
N VAL A 514 -9.29 -0.02 -11.07
CA VAL A 514 -8.17 -0.22 -10.12
C VAL A 514 -7.28 1.02 -10.05
N LYS A 515 -7.07 1.75 -11.13
CA LYS A 515 -6.32 3.02 -11.11
C LYS A 515 -6.94 4.03 -10.15
N ALA A 516 -8.26 4.23 -10.26
CA ALA A 516 -8.98 5.15 -9.37
C ALA A 516 -8.94 4.67 -7.91
N VAL A 517 -9.09 3.36 -7.67
CA VAL A 517 -9.00 2.75 -6.34
C VAL A 517 -7.62 2.97 -5.72
N ILE A 518 -6.53 2.71 -6.45
CA ILE A 518 -5.16 2.92 -5.97
C ILE A 518 -4.90 4.41 -5.69
N ASN A 519 -5.38 5.30 -6.56
CA ASN A 519 -5.28 6.74 -6.30
C ASN A 519 -6.01 7.12 -5.01
N ALA A 520 -7.24 6.64 -4.81
CA ALA A 520 -8.01 6.88 -3.59
C ALA A 520 -7.29 6.35 -2.33
N ILE A 521 -6.72 5.14 -2.39
CA ILE A 521 -5.93 4.56 -1.29
C ILE A 521 -4.75 5.47 -0.94
N LEU A 522 -3.94 5.86 -1.92
CA LEU A 522 -2.68 6.56 -1.68
C LEU A 522 -2.85 8.06 -1.36
N THR A 523 -4.01 8.64 -1.64
CA THR A 523 -4.31 10.06 -1.35
C THR A 523 -5.27 10.24 -0.20
N ASP A 524 -5.75 9.16 0.41
CA ASP A 524 -6.67 9.21 1.54
C ASP A 524 -6.06 9.96 2.74
N PRO A 525 -6.85 10.73 3.51
CA PRO A 525 -6.37 11.39 4.74
C PRO A 525 -5.72 10.45 5.75
N GLU A 526 -6.12 9.18 5.80
CA GLU A 526 -5.48 8.19 6.67
C GLU A 526 -4.11 7.74 6.16
N ALA A 527 -3.85 7.83 4.86
CA ALA A 527 -2.53 7.53 4.28
C ALA A 527 -1.61 8.76 4.28
N ARG A 528 -2.14 9.99 4.24
CA ARG A 528 -1.41 11.25 4.01
C ARG A 528 -1.40 12.16 5.23
N GLY A 529 -0.63 13.24 5.14
CA GLY A 529 -0.61 14.32 6.11
C GLY A 529 0.39 14.14 7.25
N ALA A 530 0.06 14.63 8.44
CA ALA A 530 0.92 14.57 9.62
C ALA A 530 1.20 13.13 10.09
N ILE A 531 2.16 12.97 11.01
CA ILE A 531 2.48 11.69 11.65
C ILE A 531 1.21 11.13 12.30
N LYS A 532 0.94 9.86 12.09
CA LYS A 532 -0.19 9.16 12.70
C LYS A 532 0.09 8.87 14.17
N LEU A 533 -0.82 9.31 15.03
CA LEU A 533 -0.68 9.20 16.48
C LEU A 533 -1.28 7.91 17.03
N ASP A 534 -2.17 7.26 16.29
CA ASP A 534 -2.75 5.99 16.68
C ASP A 534 -1.66 4.90 16.78
N PRO A 535 -1.45 4.30 17.97
CA PRO A 535 -0.46 3.25 18.14
C PRO A 535 -0.75 1.99 17.31
N GLY A 536 -2.01 1.77 16.91
CA GLY A 536 -2.43 0.67 16.05
C GLY A 536 -2.22 0.92 14.56
N TYR A 537 -1.89 2.14 14.14
CA TYR A 537 -1.67 2.47 12.74
C TYR A 537 -0.33 1.95 12.22
N GLY A 538 -0.36 1.46 10.99
CA GLY A 538 0.80 0.95 10.28
C GLY A 538 0.75 -0.55 10.04
N LYS A 539 1.86 -1.11 9.63
CA LYS A 539 2.01 -2.55 9.33
C LYS A 539 3.45 -3.00 9.54
N LEU A 540 3.64 -4.26 9.93
CA LEU A 540 4.97 -4.86 9.90
C LEU A 540 5.45 -4.93 8.45
N ARG A 541 6.64 -4.43 8.14
CA ARG A 541 7.22 -4.61 6.81
C ARG A 541 7.35 -6.10 6.51
N GLU A 542 6.60 -6.58 5.52
CA GLU A 542 6.79 -7.94 5.04
C GLU A 542 8.20 -8.15 4.50
N PRO A 543 8.78 -9.35 4.52
CA PRO A 543 10.19 -9.59 4.20
C PRO A 543 10.64 -9.00 2.86
N VAL A 544 9.81 -9.09 1.80
CA VAL A 544 10.13 -8.52 0.48
C VAL A 544 10.29 -7.00 0.57
N LEU A 545 9.39 -6.31 1.25
CA LEU A 545 9.44 -4.85 1.42
C LEU A 545 10.57 -4.44 2.37
N PHE A 546 10.77 -5.17 3.46
CA PHE A 546 11.85 -4.94 4.42
C PHE A 546 13.22 -4.93 3.71
N MET A 547 13.47 -5.95 2.88
CA MET A 547 14.73 -6.09 2.17
C MET A 547 14.90 -5.04 1.07
N ALA A 548 13.86 -4.85 0.26
CA ALA A 548 13.92 -3.94 -0.87
C ALA A 548 14.07 -2.48 -0.43
N ALA A 549 13.33 -2.03 0.59
CA ALA A 549 13.43 -0.67 1.11
C ALA A 549 14.82 -0.37 1.68
N ALA A 550 15.40 -1.30 2.45
CA ALA A 550 16.77 -1.17 2.96
C ALA A 550 17.80 -1.04 1.83
N ALA A 551 17.66 -1.85 0.79
CA ALA A 551 18.57 -1.82 -0.36
C ALA A 551 18.41 -0.55 -1.22
N ARG A 552 17.17 -0.10 -1.44
CA ARG A 552 16.89 1.12 -2.22
C ARG A 552 17.40 2.38 -1.53
N ALA A 553 17.32 2.46 -0.19
CA ALA A 553 17.91 3.55 0.57
C ALA A 553 19.44 3.68 0.38
N LEU A 554 20.09 2.61 -0.07
CA LEU A 554 21.53 2.54 -0.39
C LEU A 554 21.80 2.52 -1.91
N ASN A 555 20.83 2.84 -2.76
CA ASN A 555 20.96 2.76 -4.22
C ASN A 555 21.66 1.45 -4.67
N THR A 556 21.29 0.32 -4.07
CA THR A 556 21.97 -0.97 -4.23
C THR A 556 21.82 -1.51 -5.65
N ALA A 557 22.95 -1.78 -6.32
CA ALA A 557 22.96 -2.55 -7.56
C ALA A 557 22.91 -4.04 -7.24
N SER A 558 22.01 -4.80 -7.89
CA SER A 558 21.86 -6.23 -7.63
C SER A 558 21.31 -6.99 -8.84
N ASP A 559 21.74 -8.26 -8.97
CA ASP A 559 21.14 -9.23 -9.89
C ASP A 559 19.92 -9.97 -9.31
N GLY A 560 19.49 -9.64 -8.10
CA GLY A 560 18.33 -10.22 -7.42
C GLY A 560 18.60 -11.52 -6.67
N VAL A 561 19.70 -12.23 -6.95
CA VAL A 561 19.99 -13.57 -6.40
C VAL A 561 20.01 -13.56 -4.87
N TYR A 562 20.68 -12.60 -4.26
CA TYR A 562 20.76 -12.49 -2.81
C TYR A 562 19.38 -12.33 -2.17
N PHE A 563 18.55 -11.44 -2.72
CA PHE A 563 17.21 -11.17 -2.21
C PHE A 563 16.28 -12.38 -2.37
N GLN A 564 16.37 -13.08 -3.51
CA GLN A 564 15.63 -14.30 -3.75
C GLN A 564 15.93 -15.37 -2.67
N GLN A 565 17.20 -15.58 -2.36
CA GLN A 565 17.62 -16.52 -1.31
C GLN A 565 17.15 -16.08 0.07
N GLN A 566 17.29 -14.79 0.40
CA GLN A 566 16.90 -14.24 1.69
C GLN A 566 15.39 -14.24 1.90
N SER A 567 14.59 -14.10 0.84
CA SER A 567 13.12 -14.15 0.94
C SER A 567 12.63 -15.45 1.58
N THR A 568 13.30 -16.56 1.29
CA THR A 568 13.04 -17.87 1.92
C THR A 568 13.42 -17.88 3.40
N GLN A 569 14.59 -17.35 3.75
CA GLN A 569 15.07 -17.31 5.14
C GLN A 569 14.21 -16.42 6.04
N LEU A 570 13.64 -15.35 5.48
CA LEU A 570 12.79 -14.42 6.20
C LEU A 570 11.31 -14.88 6.27
N GLY A 571 10.96 -16.05 5.70
CA GLY A 571 9.62 -16.63 5.80
C GLY A 571 8.64 -16.18 4.70
N GLN A 572 9.11 -15.50 3.64
CA GLN A 572 8.28 -15.10 2.50
C GLN A 572 9.00 -15.47 1.19
N ARG A 573 9.15 -16.78 0.93
CA ARG A 573 9.75 -17.24 -0.34
C ARG A 573 8.89 -16.73 -1.50
N LEU A 574 9.42 -15.77 -2.23
CA LEU A 574 8.67 -15.08 -3.29
C LEU A 574 8.04 -16.06 -4.30
N PHE A 575 6.75 -15.89 -4.63
CA PHE A 575 5.95 -16.76 -5.50
C PHE A 575 5.75 -18.20 -5.00
N TYR A 576 6.09 -18.50 -3.75
CA TYR A 576 5.87 -19.81 -3.12
C TYR A 576 5.05 -19.67 -1.82
N PRO A 577 3.83 -19.07 -1.85
CA PRO A 577 2.99 -19.12 -0.67
C PRO A 577 2.65 -20.55 -0.28
N ALA A 578 2.40 -20.79 0.99
CA ALA A 578 2.16 -22.13 1.53
C ALA A 578 0.84 -22.74 1.05
N SER A 579 -0.14 -21.90 0.70
CA SER A 579 -1.46 -22.30 0.23
C SER A 579 -2.12 -21.15 -0.52
N VAL A 580 -3.35 -21.36 -0.99
CA VAL A 580 -4.20 -20.32 -1.60
C VAL A 580 -4.52 -19.15 -0.66
N PHE A 581 -4.34 -19.33 0.66
CA PHE A 581 -4.46 -18.27 1.68
C PHE A 581 -3.23 -17.35 1.76
N ASN A 582 -2.33 -17.41 0.79
CA ASN A 582 -1.09 -16.64 0.75
C ASN A 582 -0.09 -17.04 1.88
N TYR A 583 0.82 -16.13 2.24
CA TYR A 583 1.78 -16.29 3.35
C TYR A 583 1.11 -16.04 4.70
N TYR A 584 0.09 -15.18 4.73
CA TYR A 584 -0.65 -14.76 5.92
C TYR A 584 -2.08 -14.32 5.54
N PRO A 585 -3.08 -14.67 6.37
CA PRO A 585 -4.46 -14.26 6.10
C PRO A 585 -4.66 -12.76 6.40
N PRO A 586 -5.49 -12.05 5.63
CA PRO A 586 -5.79 -10.63 5.85
C PRO A 586 -6.50 -10.34 7.17
N THR A 587 -7.06 -11.39 7.80
CA THR A 587 -7.83 -11.32 9.05
C THR A 587 -7.01 -11.69 10.29
N TYR A 588 -5.68 -11.85 10.16
CA TYR A 588 -4.85 -12.20 11.32
C TYR A 588 -4.84 -11.08 12.35
N VAL A 589 -5.21 -11.40 13.58
CA VAL A 589 -5.24 -10.49 14.72
C VAL A 589 -3.94 -10.61 15.50
N LEU A 590 -3.34 -9.49 15.87
CA LEU A 590 -2.12 -9.47 16.70
C LEU A 590 -2.45 -10.05 18.09
N PRO A 591 -1.75 -11.09 18.56
CA PRO A 591 -2.03 -11.72 19.83
C PRO A 591 -2.06 -10.72 21.01
N GLY A 592 -3.12 -10.80 21.84
CA GLY A 592 -3.34 -9.90 22.97
C GLY A 592 -3.95 -8.55 22.62
N THR A 593 -4.36 -8.35 21.37
CA THR A 593 -5.04 -7.13 20.88
C THR A 593 -6.28 -7.50 20.07
N VAL A 594 -6.98 -6.48 19.57
CA VAL A 594 -8.07 -6.63 18.57
C VAL A 594 -7.65 -6.13 17.20
N ALA A 595 -6.41 -5.62 17.05
CA ALA A 595 -5.91 -5.01 15.83
C ALA A 595 -5.53 -6.08 14.79
N LEU A 596 -5.87 -5.84 13.53
CA LEU A 596 -5.42 -6.65 12.42
C LEU A 596 -3.94 -6.35 12.11
N ALA A 597 -3.15 -7.40 12.00
CA ALA A 597 -1.72 -7.28 11.71
C ALA A 597 -1.22 -8.48 10.88
N PRO A 598 -1.69 -8.60 9.62
CA PRO A 598 -1.51 -9.77 8.77
C PRO A 598 -0.07 -10.29 8.69
N GLU A 599 0.90 -9.38 8.50
CA GLU A 599 2.31 -9.72 8.31
C GLU A 599 2.97 -10.34 9.54
N PHE A 600 2.40 -10.15 10.74
CA PHE A 600 2.90 -10.78 11.97
C PHE A 600 2.69 -12.30 11.99
N ALA A 601 1.77 -12.82 11.18
CA ALA A 601 1.54 -14.28 11.11
C ALA A 601 2.79 -15.07 10.68
N ILE A 602 3.71 -14.45 9.91
CA ILE A 602 4.98 -15.09 9.51
C ILE A 602 6.19 -14.63 10.34
N GLN A 603 5.95 -13.79 11.36
CA GLN A 603 7.01 -13.32 12.26
C GLN A 603 7.17 -14.28 13.45
N ASN A 604 8.34 -14.86 13.59
CA ASN A 604 8.73 -15.71 14.71
C ASN A 604 10.19 -15.47 15.08
N SER A 605 10.70 -16.13 16.11
CA SER A 605 12.08 -15.94 16.59
C SER A 605 13.13 -16.17 15.50
N SER A 606 12.94 -17.19 14.65
CA SER A 606 13.87 -17.50 13.56
C SER A 606 13.84 -16.41 12.48
N THR A 607 12.65 -16.02 12.00
CA THR A 607 12.53 -14.97 10.98
C THR A 607 12.98 -13.61 11.48
N ALA A 608 12.79 -13.31 12.78
CA ALA A 608 13.34 -12.11 13.41
C ALA A 608 14.88 -12.09 13.39
N ILE A 609 15.52 -13.18 13.80
CA ILE A 609 16.99 -13.31 13.73
C ILE A 609 17.48 -13.20 12.28
N ASN A 610 16.77 -13.79 11.32
CA ASN A 610 17.16 -13.73 9.93
C ASN A 610 17.07 -12.31 9.34
N ARG A 611 16.19 -11.43 9.85
CA ARG A 611 16.20 -10.00 9.50
C ARG A 611 17.49 -9.32 9.95
N TYR A 612 17.98 -9.64 11.14
CA TYR A 612 19.28 -9.12 11.62
C TYR A 612 20.45 -9.67 10.79
N ASN A 613 20.44 -10.96 10.47
CA ASN A 613 21.46 -11.60 9.62
C ASN A 613 21.48 -11.02 8.21
N PHE A 614 20.31 -10.79 7.59
CA PHE A 614 20.20 -10.11 6.31
C PHE A 614 20.84 -8.71 6.37
N THR A 615 20.46 -7.92 7.37
CA THR A 615 20.96 -6.54 7.53
C THR A 615 22.47 -6.54 7.80
N ASN A 616 22.97 -7.48 8.61
CA ASN A 616 24.41 -7.65 8.87
C ASN A 616 25.17 -7.96 7.58
N THR A 617 24.69 -8.91 6.79
CA THR A 617 25.33 -9.30 5.52
C THR A 617 25.29 -8.17 4.51
N LEU A 618 24.16 -7.46 4.40
CA LEU A 618 24.03 -6.29 3.51
C LEU A 618 24.99 -5.17 3.91
N SER A 619 25.21 -4.96 5.22
CA SER A 619 26.06 -3.88 5.74
C SER A 619 27.55 -4.23 5.70
N PHE A 620 27.92 -5.42 6.12
CA PHE A 620 29.33 -5.76 6.38
C PHE A 620 29.86 -6.90 5.50
N GLY A 621 28.97 -7.66 4.87
CA GLY A 621 29.34 -8.79 4.03
C GLY A 621 29.80 -8.38 2.63
N THR A 622 30.39 -9.36 1.92
CA THR A 622 30.62 -9.29 0.47
C THR A 622 29.66 -10.26 -0.20
N ILE A 623 28.77 -9.75 -1.04
CA ILE A 623 27.77 -10.56 -1.75
C ILE A 623 28.23 -10.71 -3.20
N ALA A 624 29.02 -11.76 -3.42
CA ALA A 624 29.63 -12.05 -4.72
C ALA A 624 28.59 -12.48 -5.77
N PRO A 625 28.89 -12.30 -7.08
CA PRO A 625 28.09 -12.83 -8.16
C PRO A 625 28.00 -14.37 -8.07
N LEU A 626 26.85 -14.94 -8.45
CA LEU A 626 26.70 -16.38 -8.59
C LEU A 626 27.42 -16.83 -9.87
N ALA A 627 28.51 -17.58 -9.73
CA ALA A 627 29.37 -17.97 -10.85
C ALA A 627 28.64 -18.76 -11.97
N THR A 628 27.55 -19.47 -11.62
CA THR A 628 26.74 -20.25 -12.55
C THR A 628 25.61 -19.44 -13.21
N LEU A 629 25.50 -18.14 -12.96
CA LEU A 629 24.50 -17.27 -13.58
C LEU A 629 25.20 -16.29 -14.53
N PRO A 630 25.00 -16.42 -15.85
CA PRO A 630 25.59 -15.51 -16.82
C PRO A 630 25.19 -14.06 -16.56
N GLY A 631 26.16 -13.15 -16.57
CA GLY A 631 25.90 -11.72 -16.33
C GLY A 631 25.60 -11.33 -14.88
N ALA A 632 25.73 -12.26 -13.91
CA ALA A 632 25.57 -11.94 -12.51
C ALA A 632 26.56 -10.86 -12.04
N ILE A 633 26.08 -9.94 -11.22
CA ILE A 633 26.88 -8.81 -10.67
C ILE A 633 27.02 -8.89 -9.15
N GLY A 634 26.30 -9.81 -8.51
CA GLY A 634 26.15 -9.87 -7.06
C GLY A 634 25.27 -8.74 -6.52
N THR A 635 25.48 -8.36 -5.25
CA THR A 635 24.76 -7.26 -4.63
C THR A 635 25.74 -6.27 -4.04
N LYS A 636 25.64 -4.99 -4.42
CA LYS A 636 26.59 -3.92 -4.12
C LYS A 636 25.86 -2.68 -3.60
N PRO A 637 25.70 -2.55 -2.26
CA PRO A 637 25.17 -1.32 -1.67
C PRO A 637 26.14 -0.13 -1.90
N ASP A 638 25.60 1.04 -2.21
CA ASP A 638 26.38 2.29 -2.30
C ASP A 638 26.39 3.02 -0.95
N TRP A 639 27.55 3.07 -0.32
CA TRP A 639 27.78 3.72 0.95
C TRP A 639 28.26 5.16 0.86
N THR A 640 28.49 5.69 -0.36
CA THR A 640 29.18 6.96 -0.61
C THR A 640 28.52 8.13 0.11
N ALA A 641 27.22 8.29 -0.03
CA ALA A 641 26.47 9.39 0.57
C ALA A 641 26.47 9.33 2.12
N LEU A 642 26.28 8.16 2.69
CA LEU A 642 26.28 7.98 4.15
C LEU A 642 27.68 8.11 4.75
N ALA A 643 28.71 7.60 4.09
CA ALA A 643 30.09 7.73 4.53
C ALA A 643 30.55 9.20 4.52
N ALA A 644 30.10 10.00 3.56
CA ALA A 644 30.41 11.44 3.54
C ALA A 644 29.89 12.19 4.78
N LEU A 645 28.77 11.74 5.35
CA LEU A 645 28.16 12.32 6.57
C LEU A 645 28.73 11.73 7.88
N ALA A 646 29.41 10.59 7.82
CA ALA A 646 29.72 9.77 8.98
C ALA A 646 30.72 10.39 9.98
N ARG A 647 31.43 11.47 9.61
CA ARG A 647 32.24 12.26 10.55
C ARG A 647 31.39 12.98 11.59
N ASN A 648 30.15 13.34 11.24
CA ASN A 648 29.15 13.90 12.15
C ASN A 648 28.03 12.87 12.38
N PRO A 649 28.00 12.14 13.52
CA PRO A 649 27.01 11.12 13.81
C PRO A 649 25.56 11.63 13.78
N ASN A 650 25.33 12.89 14.16
CA ASN A 650 23.99 13.46 14.14
C ASN A 650 23.52 13.68 12.69
N ALA A 651 24.35 14.26 11.82
CA ALA A 651 24.02 14.44 10.41
C ALA A 651 23.77 13.09 9.68
N LEU A 652 24.56 12.07 10.01
CA LEU A 652 24.36 10.72 9.51
C LEU A 652 22.99 10.13 9.97
N LEU A 653 22.67 10.29 11.26
CA LEU A 653 21.40 9.82 11.80
C LEU A 653 20.21 10.65 11.31
N ASP A 654 20.36 11.95 11.07
CA ASP A 654 19.32 12.77 10.45
C ASP A 654 18.97 12.24 9.05
N LYS A 655 19.98 11.89 8.27
CA LYS A 655 19.78 11.30 6.94
C LYS A 655 19.05 9.95 7.00
N LEU A 656 19.50 9.05 7.88
CA LEU A 656 18.86 7.73 8.08
C LEU A 656 17.46 7.87 8.68
N ASN A 657 17.25 8.82 9.59
CA ASN A 657 15.94 9.11 10.16
C ASN A 657 14.94 9.52 9.10
N VAL A 658 15.33 10.41 8.19
CA VAL A 658 14.47 10.81 7.07
C VAL A 658 14.13 9.60 6.19
N LEU A 659 15.13 8.90 5.65
CA LEU A 659 14.93 7.87 4.64
C LEU A 659 14.27 6.59 5.15
N LEU A 660 14.51 6.23 6.43
CA LEU A 660 14.13 4.93 6.97
C LEU A 660 13.07 5.00 8.07
N LEU A 661 12.91 6.15 8.71
CA LEU A 661 12.03 6.31 9.88
C LEU A 661 11.09 7.53 9.76
N HIS A 662 10.90 8.12 8.59
CA HIS A 662 9.98 9.24 8.33
C HIS A 662 10.22 10.46 9.24
N GLY A 663 11.44 10.67 9.72
CA GLY A 663 11.73 11.73 10.69
C GLY A 663 11.31 11.41 12.14
N THR A 664 10.86 10.18 12.44
CA THR A 664 10.28 9.80 13.74
C THR A 664 11.25 9.12 14.69
N MET A 665 12.56 9.19 14.46
CA MET A 665 13.56 8.58 15.37
C MET A 665 13.42 9.11 16.80
N PRO A 666 13.09 8.27 17.79
CA PRO A 666 13.00 8.70 19.18
C PRO A 666 14.33 9.23 19.71
N ALA A 667 14.29 10.25 20.58
CA ALA A 667 15.49 10.80 21.19
C ALA A 667 16.34 9.73 21.92
N ALA A 668 15.68 8.78 22.60
CA ALA A 668 16.34 7.66 23.28
C ALA A 668 17.09 6.74 22.30
N MET A 669 16.52 6.46 21.13
CA MET A 669 17.18 5.69 20.07
C MET A 669 18.44 6.41 19.58
N ARG A 670 18.32 7.71 19.27
CA ARG A 670 19.47 8.54 18.87
C ARG A 670 20.57 8.54 19.93
N ALA A 671 20.18 8.76 21.19
CA ALA A 671 21.11 8.75 22.33
C ALA A 671 21.85 7.40 22.50
N SER A 672 21.24 6.30 22.10
CA SER A 672 21.87 4.97 22.14
C SER A 672 22.79 4.71 20.94
N ILE A 673 22.47 5.22 19.74
CA ILE A 673 23.24 4.96 18.52
C ILE A 673 24.48 5.85 18.41
N VAL A 674 24.40 7.13 18.82
CA VAL A 674 25.53 8.08 18.72
C VAL A 674 26.80 7.58 19.41
N PRO A 675 26.77 7.04 20.66
CA PRO A 675 27.96 6.46 21.29
C PRO A 675 28.55 5.28 20.49
N ALA A 676 27.71 4.42 19.93
CA ALA A 676 28.18 3.29 19.12
C ALA A 676 28.94 3.74 17.87
N ILE A 677 28.45 4.78 17.19
CA ILE A 677 29.16 5.39 16.04
C ILE A 677 30.48 6.02 16.51
N ASN A 678 30.47 6.74 17.62
CA ASN A 678 31.67 7.41 18.17
C ASN A 678 32.75 6.47 18.67
N ALA A 679 32.40 5.23 19.03
CA ALA A 679 33.38 4.20 19.37
C ALA A 679 34.26 3.79 18.16
N ILE A 680 33.84 4.08 16.95
CA ILE A 680 34.60 3.84 15.73
C ILE A 680 35.38 5.11 15.37
N ALA A 681 36.63 4.94 14.96
CA ALA A 681 37.49 6.08 14.62
C ALA A 681 36.87 6.99 13.54
N ALA A 682 36.97 8.30 13.71
CA ALA A 682 36.43 9.27 12.72
C ALA A 682 37.13 9.19 11.36
N THR A 683 38.28 8.56 11.30
CA THR A 683 39.03 8.26 10.08
C THR A 683 38.51 7.04 9.32
N ASP A 684 37.54 6.29 9.91
CA ASP A 684 36.84 5.18 9.25
C ASP A 684 35.36 5.53 9.06
N PRO A 685 35.03 6.44 8.12
CA PRO A 685 33.66 6.88 7.88
C PRO A 685 32.78 5.75 7.29
N LEU A 686 33.39 4.80 6.59
CA LEU A 686 32.63 3.69 5.99
C LEU A 686 32.06 2.76 7.08
N THR A 687 32.87 2.33 8.04
CA THR A 687 32.40 1.48 9.14
C THR A 687 31.40 2.23 10.02
N ARG A 688 31.57 3.54 10.24
CA ARG A 688 30.58 4.38 10.93
C ARG A 688 29.22 4.37 10.21
N ALA A 689 29.23 4.58 8.89
CA ALA A 689 28.00 4.58 8.08
C ALA A 689 27.28 3.23 8.12
N LYS A 690 28.03 2.15 7.94
CA LYS A 690 27.52 0.76 8.00
C LYS A 690 26.91 0.42 9.36
N THR A 691 27.59 0.82 10.43
CA THR A 691 27.11 0.57 11.82
C THR A 691 25.85 1.36 12.11
N ALA A 692 25.78 2.63 11.72
CA ALA A 692 24.57 3.44 11.89
C ALA A 692 23.38 2.84 11.13
N PHE A 693 23.58 2.48 9.87
CA PHE A 693 22.55 1.85 9.05
C PHE A 693 22.07 0.52 9.66
N TYR A 694 23.01 -0.35 10.06
CA TYR A 694 22.69 -1.62 10.71
C TYR A 694 21.82 -1.42 11.95
N LEU A 695 22.19 -0.51 12.84
CA LEU A 695 21.45 -0.23 14.08
C LEU A 695 20.07 0.36 13.82
N VAL A 696 19.92 1.18 12.78
CA VAL A 696 18.62 1.74 12.39
C VAL A 696 17.73 0.66 11.79
N VAL A 697 18.21 -0.11 10.81
CA VAL A 697 17.38 -1.12 10.09
C VAL A 697 17.01 -2.29 11.00
N THR A 698 17.83 -2.62 12.00
CA THR A 698 17.51 -3.67 12.98
C THR A 698 16.61 -3.19 14.11
N SER A 699 16.31 -1.90 14.20
CA SER A 699 15.44 -1.35 15.23
C SER A 699 13.96 -1.70 15.04
N PRO A 700 13.16 -1.79 16.11
CA PRO A 700 11.70 -1.97 16.00
C PRO A 700 11.02 -0.87 15.16
N GLN A 701 11.56 0.36 15.17
CA GLN A 701 11.02 1.51 14.44
C GLN A 701 11.08 1.31 12.92
N TYR A 702 12.12 0.65 12.39
CA TYR A 702 12.21 0.31 10.98
C TYR A 702 11.36 -0.91 10.62
N GLN A 703 11.16 -1.84 11.56
CA GLN A 703 10.36 -3.05 11.32
C GLN A 703 8.90 -2.74 10.99
N VAL A 704 8.36 -1.65 11.55
CA VAL A 704 6.95 -1.22 11.36
C VAL A 704 6.92 0.03 10.49
N GLU A 705 6.19 -0.05 9.40
CA GLU A 705 5.89 1.06 8.49
C GLU A 705 4.68 1.85 9.06
N ARG A 706 4.81 3.18 9.21
CA ARG A 706 3.78 4.05 9.79
C ARG A 706 3.46 5.26 8.93
#